data_7d5e4006cae9eef3cb021617d2692175
#
_entry.id   7d5e4006cae9eef3cb021617d2692175
#
_cell.length_a   1.000
_cell.length_b   1.000
_cell.length_c   1.000
_cell.angle_alpha   90.00
_cell.angle_beta   90.00
_cell.angle_gamma   90.00
#
_symmetry.space_group_name_H-M   'P 1'
#
loop_
_entity.id
_entity.type
_entity.pdbx_description
1 polymer ?
#
loop_
_entity_poly.entity_id
_entity_poly.type
_entity_poly.pdbx_seq_one_letter_code
_entity_poly.pdbx_strand_id
1 'polypeptide(L)'
;MDGRGLVRSMKVFGSVRGLRTVRAAWRRHRADARALPPRGAERARVPGPATDAEPAPGGGIVRFARSSLRITVSSGGTVFWGWDGAGPLPSYAVTGEGPEPDPRASLEPDTDGGWRIVAERVTVAVSRHGAVEVRTPGGVMLRRDLPPRWWEPVAGGAPAGAGSAGDAAGGGSAAGGTARWVQRSEVPADARFFGLGGRSAGPRLRDGSYRLWNTDPGGRFGPGSDPLYITMPVQFVVSDAGTHLAFHDNSWDGRVTLAEGEEGAGSGHDRPGTSEVRMGGGPLRCWVVVGTPARVLHGWAALTGAPALPPDWALGPQHARWGFGSEREVRRVVAGYRERGLPLSAVHLDIDHYDGHRVFTVDRERFPDLPGLAEELREQGVRLVSIVDPAVKAEPGNAVYDGGRAAGAFVRDARGDEVRGMVWPGECAYPDFTDPAVREWWGRLYEERLRQGFAGVWHDMNEPVSFAPFGDTTLPRSARHSLDGRGGDHREAHNVYGLAMARAGYEGLRRLRPDERPFLFSRSGWAGMQRYGGTWSGDVATGWPGLRASLALVLGLGLCGVPYSGPDVGGFDGSPTPELFLRWYQLGAWLPLFRTHAAIDAGRREPWEFGPEVLEHARAALAERERLRPYFTTLARLARMTGAPFVRPLWWGTPEDRVLRDCEDAFLLGDALLVAPVLTAGADRRAVRLPRGRWYDTATGRAYEGPGQVLLDAPLSRVPVLARAGAVLAVRGQDGEPALEVWAPAAGRTGGGLVVRDTGDGWETAEIERYQSRLVDGRVVVERVTDDGVEAAGLPVRVRGM
;
A
#
# COMPACT_ATOMS: atom_id res chain seq x y z
N MET A 1 31.70 8.04 -4.80
CA MET A 1 31.36 6.85 -5.61
C MET A 1 31.25 5.67 -4.67
N ASP A 2 30.08 5.05 -4.57
CA ASP A 2 29.95 3.81 -3.82
C ASP A 2 30.56 2.66 -4.66
N GLY A 3 31.77 2.21 -4.28
CA GLY A 3 32.47 1.13 -4.98
C GLY A 3 31.69 -0.20 -5.00
N ARG A 4 30.76 -0.40 -4.05
CA ARG A 4 29.90 -1.59 -4.00
C ARG A 4 28.87 -1.59 -5.14
N GLY A 5 28.27 -0.45 -5.49
CA GLY A 5 27.35 -0.32 -6.63
C GLY A 5 28.03 -0.59 -7.96
N LEU A 6 29.27 -0.12 -8.15
CA LEU A 6 30.05 -0.38 -9.36
C LEU A 6 30.40 -1.86 -9.51
N VAL A 7 30.86 -2.51 -8.43
CA VAL A 7 31.21 -3.95 -8.41
C VAL A 7 29.96 -4.80 -8.68
N ARG A 8 28.82 -4.40 -8.15
CA ARG A 8 27.53 -5.09 -8.37
C ARG A 8 27.07 -4.97 -9.81
N SER A 9 27.09 -3.75 -10.39
CA SER A 9 26.77 -3.54 -11.81
C SER A 9 27.70 -4.35 -12.73
N MET A 10 28.99 -4.47 -12.38
CA MET A 10 29.94 -5.28 -13.13
C MET A 10 29.68 -6.78 -12.99
N LYS A 11 29.30 -7.28 -11.81
CA LYS A 11 28.97 -8.71 -11.60
C LYS A 11 27.67 -9.13 -12.30
N VAL A 12 26.66 -8.27 -12.31
CA VAL A 12 25.35 -8.58 -12.91
C VAL A 12 25.39 -8.49 -14.45
N PHE A 13 26.18 -7.55 -15.02
CA PHE A 13 26.10 -7.22 -16.45
C PHE A 13 27.37 -7.57 -17.27
N GLY A 14 28.43 -8.03 -16.61
CA GLY A 14 29.75 -8.12 -17.24
C GLY A 14 30.38 -6.74 -17.51
N SER A 15 31.62 -6.69 -17.92
CA SER A 15 32.38 -5.44 -18.06
C SER A 15 31.78 -4.43 -19.05
N VAL A 16 31.23 -4.90 -20.19
CA VAL A 16 30.67 -4.00 -21.23
C VAL A 16 29.32 -3.43 -20.79
N ARG A 17 28.45 -4.23 -20.15
CA ARG A 17 27.16 -3.74 -19.65
C ARG A 17 27.35 -2.81 -18.46
N GLY A 18 28.31 -3.08 -17.58
CA GLY A 18 28.71 -2.19 -16.48
C GLY A 18 29.12 -0.80 -16.97
N LEU A 19 29.93 -0.72 -18.03
CA LEU A 19 30.33 0.56 -18.64
C LEU A 19 29.15 1.33 -19.24
N ARG A 20 28.19 0.64 -19.86
CA ARG A 20 26.95 1.26 -20.36
C ARG A 20 26.10 1.84 -19.23
N THR A 21 25.99 1.15 -18.11
CA THR A 21 25.27 1.62 -16.91
C THR A 21 25.91 2.87 -16.30
N VAL A 22 27.24 2.90 -16.20
CA VAL A 22 28.00 4.10 -15.77
C VAL A 22 27.74 5.28 -16.72
N ARG A 23 27.78 5.03 -18.03
CA ARG A 23 27.52 6.05 -19.04
C ARG A 23 26.08 6.58 -18.97
N ALA A 24 25.09 5.71 -18.74
CA ALA A 24 23.69 6.09 -18.56
C ALA A 24 23.52 6.97 -17.31
N ALA A 25 24.06 6.56 -16.16
CA ALA A 25 24.04 7.35 -14.94
C ALA A 25 24.69 8.74 -15.10
N TRP A 26 25.82 8.81 -15.82
CA TRP A 26 26.48 10.08 -16.10
C TRP A 26 25.69 10.98 -17.06
N ARG A 27 25.07 10.41 -18.11
CA ARG A 27 24.17 11.15 -19.00
C ARG A 27 23.01 11.75 -18.22
N ARG A 28 22.39 10.98 -17.30
CA ARG A 28 21.31 11.43 -16.41
C ARG A 28 21.76 12.61 -15.56
N HIS A 29 22.89 12.46 -14.85
CA HIS A 29 23.43 13.53 -14.03
C HIS A 29 23.68 14.82 -14.85
N ARG A 30 24.20 14.69 -16.07
CA ARG A 30 24.41 15.85 -16.96
C ARG A 30 23.10 16.46 -17.46
N ALA A 31 22.07 15.66 -17.71
CA ALA A 31 20.75 16.15 -18.08
C ALA A 31 20.17 17.02 -16.97
N ASP A 32 20.21 16.51 -15.74
CA ASP A 32 19.73 17.25 -14.56
C ASP A 32 20.54 18.52 -14.31
N ALA A 33 21.87 18.47 -14.36
CA ALA A 33 22.73 19.63 -14.16
C ALA A 33 22.53 20.75 -15.19
N ARG A 34 22.03 20.40 -16.38
CA ARG A 34 21.76 21.36 -17.45
C ARG A 34 20.35 21.93 -17.44
N ALA A 35 19.37 21.10 -17.07
CA ALA A 35 17.96 21.43 -17.21
C ALA A 35 17.32 21.91 -15.90
N LEU A 36 17.85 21.48 -14.75
CA LEU A 36 17.33 21.97 -13.47
C LEU A 36 18.04 23.27 -13.08
N PRO A 37 17.30 24.27 -12.58
CA PRO A 37 17.89 25.52 -12.15
C PRO A 37 18.91 25.24 -11.02
N PRO A 38 20.10 25.88 -11.04
CA PRO A 38 21.01 25.82 -9.93
C PRO A 38 20.31 26.40 -8.68
N ARG A 39 20.58 25.80 -7.54
CA ARG A 39 20.11 26.38 -6.25
C ARG A 39 20.81 27.71 -6.04
N GLY A 40 20.06 28.80 -6.27
CA GLY A 40 20.48 30.15 -5.94
C GLY A 40 20.20 30.51 -4.50
N ALA A 41 20.37 31.81 -4.16
CA ALA A 41 19.95 32.35 -2.88
C ALA A 41 18.41 32.19 -2.73
N GLU A 42 17.96 31.71 -1.59
CA GLU A 42 16.54 31.52 -1.27
C GLU A 42 16.16 32.43 -0.09
N ARG A 43 14.96 32.95 -0.16
CA ARG A 43 14.34 33.74 0.91
C ARG A 43 13.24 32.92 1.59
N ALA A 44 13.27 32.89 2.93
CA ALA A 44 12.19 32.29 3.69
C ALA A 44 10.95 33.19 3.72
N ARG A 45 9.78 32.61 3.45
CA ARG A 45 8.47 33.25 3.58
C ARG A 45 7.62 32.50 4.61
N VAL A 46 6.91 33.25 5.43
CA VAL A 46 5.87 32.78 6.36
C VAL A 46 4.58 33.56 6.09
N PRO A 47 3.40 33.06 6.48
CA PRO A 47 2.12 33.70 6.20
C PRO A 47 2.02 35.12 6.72
N GLY A 48 2.57 35.42 7.89
CA GLY A 48 2.37 36.65 8.62
C GLY A 48 1.02 36.66 9.36
N PRO A 49 0.60 37.85 9.89
CA PRO A 49 -0.69 37.97 10.55
C PRO A 49 -1.84 37.88 9.55
N ALA A 50 -2.98 37.41 10.01
CA ALA A 50 -4.20 37.37 9.22
C ALA A 50 -4.74 38.81 9.04
N THR A 51 -5.30 39.07 7.88
CA THR A 51 -5.80 40.39 7.47
C THR A 51 -7.30 40.39 7.23
N ASP A 52 -7.86 39.28 6.74
CA ASP A 52 -9.26 39.15 6.35
C ASP A 52 -9.69 37.68 6.28
N ALA A 53 -11.00 37.43 6.28
CA ALA A 53 -11.57 36.12 6.09
C ALA A 53 -12.84 36.17 5.23
N GLU A 54 -12.97 35.23 4.32
CA GLU A 54 -14.10 35.10 3.40
C GLU A 54 -14.79 33.77 3.67
N PRO A 55 -15.94 33.74 4.40
CA PRO A 55 -16.68 32.54 4.67
C PRO A 55 -17.26 31.91 3.38
N ALA A 56 -17.34 30.57 3.36
CA ALA A 56 -17.96 29.77 2.29
C ALA A 56 -18.61 28.52 2.91
N PRO A 57 -19.50 27.80 2.20
CA PRO A 57 -20.05 26.55 2.69
C PRO A 57 -18.96 25.57 3.11
N GLY A 58 -19.09 25.02 4.32
CA GLY A 58 -18.11 24.10 4.93
C GLY A 58 -16.85 24.77 5.45
N GLY A 59 -16.66 26.08 5.27
CA GLY A 59 -15.42 26.74 5.70
C GLY A 59 -15.22 28.12 5.10
N GLY A 60 -14.09 28.33 4.39
CA GLY A 60 -13.77 29.64 3.81
C GLY A 60 -12.30 29.80 3.43
N ILE A 61 -11.93 31.07 3.21
CA ILE A 61 -10.55 31.47 2.93
C ILE A 61 -10.13 32.50 3.98
N VAL A 62 -9.03 32.24 4.67
CA VAL A 62 -8.36 33.20 5.54
C VAL A 62 -7.18 33.82 4.78
N ARG A 63 -7.17 35.15 4.70
CA ARG A 63 -6.08 35.90 4.06
C ARG A 63 -5.07 36.32 5.11
N PHE A 64 -3.81 36.13 4.80
CA PHE A 64 -2.69 36.58 5.63
C PHE A 64 -1.87 37.62 4.86
N ALA A 65 -1.02 38.35 5.56
CA ALA A 65 -0.19 39.41 4.94
C ALA A 65 0.64 38.93 3.74
N ARG A 66 1.00 37.64 3.66
CA ARG A 66 1.87 37.08 2.63
C ARG A 66 1.40 35.71 2.09
N SER A 67 0.16 35.31 2.38
CA SER A 67 -0.35 34.00 2.02
C SER A 67 -1.87 33.98 2.13
N SER A 68 -2.49 32.92 1.64
CA SER A 68 -3.91 32.62 1.88
C SER A 68 -4.07 31.15 2.23
N LEU A 69 -5.04 30.84 3.08
CA LEU A 69 -5.42 29.51 3.49
C LEU A 69 -6.87 29.26 3.12
N ARG A 70 -7.11 28.31 2.21
CA ARG A 70 -8.44 27.72 2.02
C ARG A 70 -8.62 26.61 3.04
N ILE A 71 -9.76 26.56 3.72
CA ILE A 71 -10.09 25.50 4.66
C ILE A 71 -11.54 25.07 4.46
N THR A 72 -11.79 23.75 4.47
CA THR A 72 -13.12 23.19 4.24
C THR A 72 -13.32 21.92 5.08
N VAL A 73 -14.50 21.77 5.67
CA VAL A 73 -14.97 20.55 6.33
C VAL A 73 -16.09 19.96 5.49
N SER A 74 -16.02 18.70 5.19
CA SER A 74 -17.06 17.95 4.46
C SER A 74 -18.17 17.48 5.38
N SER A 75 -19.35 17.15 4.81
CA SER A 75 -20.48 16.55 5.54
C SER A 75 -20.09 15.24 6.24
N GLY A 76 -19.09 14.51 5.73
CA GLY A 76 -18.52 13.30 6.35
C GLY A 76 -17.56 13.57 7.51
N GLY A 77 -17.18 14.85 7.77
CA GLY A 77 -16.21 15.25 8.77
C GLY A 77 -14.74 15.18 8.30
N THR A 78 -14.50 15.02 6.99
CA THR A 78 -13.16 15.14 6.42
C THR A 78 -12.77 16.61 6.31
N VAL A 79 -11.61 16.95 6.81
CA VAL A 79 -11.08 18.32 6.78
C VAL A 79 -10.07 18.45 5.64
N PHE A 80 -10.15 19.54 4.89
CA PHE A 80 -9.18 19.93 3.87
C PHE A 80 -8.63 21.30 4.20
N TRP A 81 -7.34 21.51 4.00
CA TRP A 81 -6.78 22.85 3.84
C TRP A 81 -5.69 22.91 2.78
N GLY A 82 -5.60 24.07 2.14
CA GLY A 82 -4.59 24.34 1.13
C GLY A 82 -4.11 25.79 1.20
N TRP A 83 -2.79 25.94 1.12
CA TRP A 83 -2.13 27.24 1.14
C TRP A 83 -1.89 27.82 -0.26
N ASP A 84 -1.85 29.14 -0.39
CA ASP A 84 -1.52 29.88 -1.61
C ASP A 84 -2.37 29.46 -2.82
N GLY A 85 -3.66 29.29 -2.60
CA GLY A 85 -4.59 28.91 -3.65
C GLY A 85 -4.61 27.42 -3.98
N ALA A 86 -3.84 26.58 -3.25
CA ALA A 86 -3.91 25.15 -3.44
C ALA A 86 -5.33 24.63 -3.09
N GLY A 87 -6.04 24.14 -4.12
CA GLY A 87 -7.34 23.53 -4.00
C GLY A 87 -7.23 22.01 -3.76
N PRO A 88 -8.38 21.32 -3.59
CA PRO A 88 -8.43 19.87 -3.46
C PRO A 88 -7.96 19.14 -4.72
N LEU A 89 -8.05 19.77 -5.87
CA LEU A 89 -7.71 19.23 -7.20
C LEU A 89 -6.73 20.15 -7.93
N PRO A 90 -5.97 19.63 -8.92
CA PRO A 90 -5.88 18.22 -9.32
C PRO A 90 -5.15 17.37 -8.28
N SER A 91 -5.56 16.12 -8.12
CA SER A 91 -4.96 15.13 -7.22
C SER A 91 -4.83 13.77 -7.91
N TYR A 92 -3.77 13.04 -7.61
CA TYR A 92 -3.63 11.64 -8.07
C TYR A 92 -4.34 10.64 -7.15
N ALA A 93 -4.59 11.04 -5.90
CA ALA A 93 -5.23 10.20 -4.89
C ALA A 93 -6.75 10.40 -4.82
N VAL A 94 -7.20 11.64 -4.76
CA VAL A 94 -8.63 11.98 -4.57
C VAL A 94 -9.44 11.59 -5.79
N THR A 95 -10.61 10.98 -5.57
CA THR A 95 -11.53 10.56 -6.63
C THR A 95 -12.61 11.60 -6.87
N GLY A 96 -13.01 11.76 -8.13
CA GLY A 96 -14.05 12.73 -8.52
C GLY A 96 -13.65 14.16 -8.16
N GLU A 97 -14.59 14.95 -7.69
CA GLU A 97 -14.40 16.34 -7.28
C GLU A 97 -14.00 16.49 -5.80
N GLY A 98 -13.83 15.37 -5.10
CA GLY A 98 -13.63 15.33 -3.67
C GLY A 98 -14.95 15.34 -2.89
N PRO A 99 -14.89 15.26 -1.54
CA PRO A 99 -16.10 15.24 -0.70
C PRO A 99 -16.78 16.61 -0.65
N GLU A 100 -18.11 16.60 -0.68
CA GLU A 100 -18.92 17.82 -0.63
C GLU A 100 -18.73 18.57 0.70
N PRO A 101 -18.58 19.90 0.66
CA PRO A 101 -18.53 20.74 1.86
C PRO A 101 -19.80 20.59 2.71
N ASP A 102 -19.68 20.65 4.05
CA ASP A 102 -20.84 20.65 4.96
C ASP A 102 -21.57 22.01 4.88
N PRO A 103 -22.78 22.07 4.32
CA PRO A 103 -23.48 23.35 4.17
C PRO A 103 -23.91 23.97 5.51
N ARG A 104 -23.88 23.20 6.60
CA ARG A 104 -24.26 23.66 7.95
C ARG A 104 -23.11 24.30 8.70
N ALA A 105 -21.87 24.12 8.22
CA ALA A 105 -20.67 24.65 8.81
C ALA A 105 -20.13 25.84 7.99
N SER A 106 -19.63 26.85 8.67
CA SER A 106 -19.00 28.01 8.06
C SER A 106 -17.82 28.51 8.90
N LEU A 107 -16.98 29.35 8.30
CA LEU A 107 -15.88 29.98 8.99
C LEU A 107 -16.42 31.15 9.83
N GLU A 108 -16.25 31.07 11.15
CA GLU A 108 -16.72 32.07 12.13
C GLU A 108 -15.54 32.67 12.88
N PRO A 109 -15.61 33.96 13.35
CA PRO A 109 -14.61 34.51 14.24
C PRO A 109 -14.49 33.70 15.53
N ASP A 110 -13.27 33.56 16.06
CA ASP A 110 -12.99 32.93 17.34
C ASP A 110 -12.54 33.95 18.38
N THR A 111 -12.65 33.60 19.65
CA THR A 111 -12.42 34.48 20.80
C THR A 111 -10.98 34.97 20.94
N ASP A 112 -10.01 34.28 20.33
CA ASP A 112 -8.58 34.61 20.33
C ASP A 112 -8.14 35.53 19.17
N GLY A 113 -9.11 36.03 18.38
CA GLY A 113 -8.88 36.79 17.15
C GLY A 113 -8.51 35.97 15.94
N GLY A 114 -8.72 34.68 16.01
CA GLY A 114 -8.68 33.73 14.88
C GLY A 114 -10.06 33.42 14.34
N TRP A 115 -10.17 32.26 13.70
CA TRP A 115 -11.42 31.72 13.13
C TRP A 115 -11.62 30.27 13.53
N ARG A 116 -12.87 29.84 13.51
CA ARG A 116 -13.22 28.45 13.72
C ARG A 116 -14.29 27.96 12.74
N ILE A 117 -14.32 26.65 12.53
CA ILE A 117 -15.39 25.93 11.82
C ILE A 117 -15.89 24.88 12.80
N VAL A 118 -17.18 24.90 13.12
CA VAL A 118 -17.82 23.91 14.00
C VAL A 118 -18.69 23.02 13.14
N ALA A 119 -18.33 21.74 13.05
CA ALA A 119 -19.12 20.73 12.37
C ALA A 119 -19.47 19.59 13.34
N GLU A 120 -20.41 18.74 12.96
CA GLU A 120 -20.93 17.65 13.82
C GLU A 120 -19.82 16.75 14.39
N ARG A 121 -18.77 16.50 13.62
CA ARG A 121 -17.73 15.49 13.92
C ARG A 121 -16.37 16.06 14.25
N VAL A 122 -16.16 17.32 13.98
CA VAL A 122 -14.87 17.96 14.11
C VAL A 122 -15.04 19.46 14.30
N THR A 123 -14.18 20.04 15.12
CA THR A 123 -13.99 21.49 15.19
C THR A 123 -12.61 21.82 14.65
N VAL A 124 -12.53 22.80 13.77
CA VAL A 124 -11.27 23.29 13.22
C VAL A 124 -11.08 24.73 13.61
N ALA A 125 -9.91 25.07 14.16
CA ALA A 125 -9.56 26.45 14.51
C ALA A 125 -8.37 26.91 13.66
N VAL A 126 -8.40 28.19 13.25
CA VAL A 126 -7.32 28.85 12.51
C VAL A 126 -6.88 30.06 13.33
N SER A 127 -5.66 30.03 13.85
CA SER A 127 -5.13 31.14 14.61
C SER A 127 -4.84 32.37 13.74
N ARG A 128 -4.78 33.53 14.33
CA ARG A 128 -4.39 34.79 13.66
C ARG A 128 -3.00 34.74 13.00
N HIS A 129 -2.18 33.74 13.30
CA HIS A 129 -0.84 33.55 12.71
C HIS A 129 -0.76 32.38 11.76
N GLY A 130 -1.88 31.69 11.48
CA GLY A 130 -1.97 30.62 10.49
C GLY A 130 -1.66 29.21 11.02
N ALA A 131 -1.73 28.98 12.34
CA ALA A 131 -1.80 27.61 12.85
C ALA A 131 -3.21 27.06 12.63
N VAL A 132 -3.29 25.79 12.23
CA VAL A 132 -4.56 25.07 12.01
C VAL A 132 -4.67 23.97 13.06
N GLU A 133 -5.72 23.99 13.87
CA GLU A 133 -5.99 22.97 14.86
C GLU A 133 -7.21 22.15 14.48
N VAL A 134 -7.08 20.84 14.56
CA VAL A 134 -8.17 19.88 14.41
C VAL A 134 -8.50 19.31 15.77
N ARG A 135 -9.75 19.46 16.20
CA ARG A 135 -10.24 19.06 17.52
C ARG A 135 -11.43 18.12 17.39
N THR A 136 -11.64 17.29 18.40
CA THR A 136 -12.90 16.56 18.55
C THR A 136 -14.07 17.53 18.76
N PRO A 137 -15.33 17.11 18.59
CA PRO A 137 -16.50 17.95 18.91
C PRO A 137 -16.49 18.44 20.36
N GLY A 138 -15.89 17.66 21.28
CA GLY A 138 -15.69 18.06 22.69
C GLY A 138 -14.52 19.01 22.94
N GLY A 139 -13.86 19.52 21.90
CA GLY A 139 -12.78 20.50 22.00
C GLY A 139 -11.39 19.93 22.28
N VAL A 140 -11.22 18.60 22.38
CA VAL A 140 -9.92 17.97 22.63
C VAL A 140 -9.07 18.03 21.35
N MET A 141 -7.84 18.54 21.45
CA MET A 141 -6.92 18.66 20.32
C MET A 141 -6.43 17.29 19.86
N LEU A 142 -6.62 17.02 18.58
CA LEU A 142 -6.08 15.83 17.89
C LEU A 142 -4.77 16.15 17.17
N ARG A 143 -4.70 17.34 16.54
CA ARG A 143 -3.58 17.79 15.73
C ARG A 143 -3.54 19.30 15.65
N ARG A 144 -2.35 19.86 15.65
CA ARG A 144 -2.08 21.27 15.42
C ARG A 144 -0.97 21.43 14.40
N ASP A 145 -1.30 21.98 13.23
CA ASP A 145 -0.32 22.35 12.21
C ASP A 145 0.16 23.78 12.44
N LEU A 146 1.46 23.93 12.66
CA LEU A 146 2.08 25.24 12.82
C LEU A 146 2.14 25.98 11.48
N PRO A 147 2.23 27.32 11.47
CA PRO A 147 2.36 28.08 10.23
C PRO A 147 3.49 27.55 9.36
N PRO A 148 3.24 27.31 8.06
CA PRO A 148 4.25 26.76 7.16
C PRO A 148 5.34 27.79 6.85
N ARG A 149 6.45 27.27 6.30
CA ARG A 149 7.55 28.08 5.79
C ARG A 149 7.88 27.63 4.37
N TRP A 150 7.98 28.59 3.46
CA TRP A 150 8.45 28.39 2.09
C TRP A 150 9.84 28.99 1.92
N TRP A 151 10.62 28.45 0.99
CA TRP A 151 11.87 29.01 0.51
C TRP A 151 11.70 29.32 -0.98
N GLU A 152 11.72 30.60 -1.29
CA GLU A 152 11.51 31.14 -2.62
C GLU A 152 12.83 31.64 -3.21
N PRO A 153 13.10 31.41 -4.52
CA PRO A 153 14.28 31.99 -5.16
C PRO A 153 14.29 33.51 -5.02
N VAL A 154 15.43 34.09 -4.71
CA VAL A 154 15.59 35.57 -4.70
C VAL A 154 15.72 36.05 -6.13
N ALA A 155 14.82 36.91 -6.58
CA ALA A 155 14.91 37.57 -7.87
C ALA A 155 16.20 38.40 -7.95
N GLY A 156 17.13 38.05 -8.84
CA GLY A 156 18.41 38.77 -9.01
C GLY A 156 19.63 37.86 -9.22
N GLY A 157 19.51 36.54 -9.10
CA GLY A 157 20.62 35.59 -9.27
C GLY A 157 20.63 34.79 -10.58
N ALA A 158 19.86 35.20 -11.60
CA ALA A 158 19.95 34.51 -12.91
C ALA A 158 21.15 35.07 -13.71
N PRO A 159 22.05 34.20 -14.24
CA PRO A 159 23.07 34.65 -15.18
C PRO A 159 22.39 35.26 -16.41
N ALA A 160 22.77 36.43 -16.78
CA ALA A 160 22.37 37.11 -17.98
C ALA A 160 22.66 36.22 -19.21
N GLY A 161 21.64 35.64 -19.82
CA GLY A 161 21.81 34.77 -21.00
C GLY A 161 20.64 33.92 -21.48
N ALA A 162 19.43 34.10 -20.93
CA ALA A 162 18.24 33.45 -21.44
C ALA A 162 17.38 34.48 -22.19
N GLY A 163 17.39 34.40 -23.53
CA GLY A 163 16.66 35.28 -24.40
C GLY A 163 15.15 35.25 -24.15
N SER A 164 14.58 36.45 -24.20
CA SER A 164 13.16 36.70 -24.19
C SER A 164 12.48 36.05 -25.38
N ALA A 165 11.59 35.12 -25.19
CA ALA A 165 10.62 34.71 -26.19
C ALA A 165 9.22 35.02 -25.65
N GLY A 166 8.59 35.98 -26.36
CA GLY A 166 7.18 36.17 -26.64
C GLY A 166 6.13 35.98 -25.53
N ASP A 167 5.49 37.10 -25.21
CA ASP A 167 4.17 37.20 -24.62
C ASP A 167 3.13 36.27 -25.30
N ALA A 168 2.60 35.31 -24.56
CA ALA A 168 1.30 34.71 -24.85
C ALA A 168 0.41 34.86 -23.62
N ALA A 169 -0.58 35.73 -23.74
CA ALA A 169 -1.63 35.97 -22.77
C ALA A 169 -2.48 34.70 -22.56
N GLY A 170 -2.47 34.13 -21.38
CA GLY A 170 -3.34 33.05 -20.95
C GLY A 170 -3.23 32.94 -19.44
N GLY A 171 -4.17 33.52 -18.70
CA GLY A 171 -4.17 33.59 -17.24
C GLY A 171 -4.23 32.21 -16.57
N GLY A 172 -3.16 31.82 -15.96
CA GLY A 172 -3.07 30.68 -15.07
C GLY A 172 -1.83 30.88 -14.21
N SER A 173 -2.01 31.10 -12.93
CA SER A 173 -0.93 31.34 -11.96
C SER A 173 0.10 30.19 -11.93
N ALA A 174 1.15 30.28 -12.73
CA ALA A 174 2.30 29.37 -12.73
C ALA A 174 3.28 29.62 -11.57
N ALA A 175 2.93 30.42 -10.56
CA ALA A 175 3.84 30.86 -9.51
C ALA A 175 3.96 29.93 -8.29
N GLY A 176 3.12 28.89 -8.17
CA GLY A 176 3.06 28.04 -6.95
C GLY A 176 3.98 26.82 -6.93
N GLY A 177 4.63 26.43 -8.03
CA GLY A 177 5.18 25.10 -8.22
C GLY A 177 6.66 24.85 -7.86
N THR A 178 7.46 25.87 -7.63
CA THR A 178 8.92 25.72 -7.47
C THR A 178 9.45 25.96 -6.06
N ALA A 179 8.69 26.57 -5.17
CA ALA A 179 9.10 26.80 -3.79
C ALA A 179 9.07 25.50 -2.99
N ARG A 180 10.18 25.15 -2.35
CA ARG A 180 10.18 24.11 -1.34
C ARG A 180 9.52 24.61 -0.07
N TRP A 181 8.92 23.71 0.72
CA TRP A 181 8.22 24.09 1.93
C TRP A 181 8.40 23.11 3.09
N VAL A 182 8.12 23.56 4.27
CA VAL A 182 8.07 22.79 5.51
C VAL A 182 6.79 23.12 6.26
N GLN A 183 6.13 22.07 6.75
CA GLN A 183 5.06 22.17 7.73
C GLN A 183 5.37 21.26 8.91
N ARG A 184 5.30 21.80 10.12
CA ARG A 184 5.40 21.07 11.38
C ARG A 184 4.03 20.93 11.99
N SER A 185 3.77 19.76 12.55
CA SER A 185 2.53 19.44 13.26
C SER A 185 2.84 18.93 14.64
N GLU A 186 1.99 19.26 15.60
CA GLU A 186 1.99 18.76 16.97
C GLU A 186 0.81 17.84 17.19
N VAL A 187 1.01 16.77 17.96
CA VAL A 187 -0.01 15.79 18.36
C VAL A 187 0.12 15.53 19.87
N PRO A 188 -0.89 14.94 20.54
CA PRO A 188 -0.82 14.61 21.96
C PRO A 188 0.45 13.84 22.34
N ALA A 189 0.93 14.00 23.56
CA ALA A 189 2.17 13.41 24.03
C ALA A 189 2.18 11.86 24.00
N ASP A 190 1.01 11.24 24.18
CA ASP A 190 0.78 9.79 24.13
C ASP A 190 0.57 9.26 22.71
N ALA A 191 0.58 10.13 21.70
CA ALA A 191 0.29 9.73 20.32
C ALA A 191 1.35 8.78 19.75
N ARG A 192 0.88 7.84 18.91
CA ARG A 192 1.72 6.91 18.15
C ARG A 192 1.46 7.09 16.66
N PHE A 193 2.54 7.07 15.88
CA PHE A 193 2.52 7.28 14.44
C PHE A 193 2.59 5.95 13.69
N PHE A 194 1.81 5.84 12.62
CA PHE A 194 1.78 4.73 11.69
C PHE A 194 1.67 5.27 10.25
N GLY A 195 1.86 4.40 9.25
CA GLY A 195 1.64 4.77 7.86
C GLY A 195 2.92 5.05 7.06
N LEU A 196 2.94 6.11 6.28
CA LEU A 196 4.00 6.53 5.34
C LEU A 196 4.29 5.51 4.23
N GLY A 197 3.34 4.64 3.89
CA GLY A 197 3.50 3.59 2.87
C GLY A 197 4.17 2.33 3.42
N GLY A 198 4.94 1.63 2.57
CA GLY A 198 5.68 0.43 2.95
C GLY A 198 6.95 0.79 3.71
N ARG A 199 6.98 0.50 5.01
CA ARG A 199 8.13 0.74 5.90
C ARG A 199 8.55 -0.55 6.58
N SER A 200 9.86 -0.83 6.59
CA SER A 200 10.42 -2.05 7.16
C SER A 200 10.88 -1.90 8.61
N ALA A 201 10.83 -0.69 9.16
CA ALA A 201 11.29 -0.39 10.52
C ALA A 201 10.33 -0.90 11.62
N GLY A 202 9.07 -1.12 11.27
CA GLY A 202 7.98 -1.55 12.15
C GLY A 202 6.66 -0.94 11.68
N PRO A 203 5.50 -1.47 12.09
CA PRO A 203 4.21 -0.84 11.77
C PRO A 203 4.05 0.49 12.52
N ARG A 204 4.53 0.58 13.77
CA ARG A 204 4.66 1.83 14.52
C ARG A 204 5.94 2.55 14.08
N LEU A 205 5.77 3.79 13.62
CA LEU A 205 6.87 4.67 13.23
C LEU A 205 7.36 5.42 14.47
N ARG A 206 8.64 5.22 14.80
CA ARG A 206 9.30 5.88 15.95
C ARG A 206 10.03 7.13 15.49
N ASP A 207 10.73 7.77 16.42
CA ASP A 207 11.64 8.87 16.12
C ASP A 207 12.52 8.53 14.92
N GLY A 208 12.51 9.40 13.93
CA GLY A 208 13.23 9.13 12.70
C GLY A 208 12.84 10.05 11.56
N SER A 209 13.52 9.86 10.45
CA SER A 209 13.35 10.66 9.25
C SER A 209 13.14 9.75 8.04
N TYR A 210 11.97 9.81 7.45
CA TYR A 210 11.46 8.90 6.41
C TYR A 210 11.38 9.63 5.08
N ARG A 211 12.07 9.12 4.07
CA ARG A 211 12.06 9.74 2.73
C ARG A 211 10.78 9.36 1.98
N LEU A 212 10.23 10.32 1.23
CA LEU A 212 9.09 10.16 0.32
C LEU A 212 9.60 10.15 -1.13
N TRP A 213 10.16 9.03 -1.56
CA TRP A 213 10.70 8.80 -2.89
C TRP A 213 10.75 7.32 -3.16
N ASN A 214 9.84 6.82 -3.98
CA ASN A 214 9.74 5.40 -4.31
C ASN A 214 11.08 4.87 -4.81
N THR A 215 11.60 3.83 -4.20
CA THR A 215 12.97 3.40 -4.47
C THR A 215 13.08 1.88 -4.43
N ASP A 216 13.69 1.30 -5.47
CA ASP A 216 14.24 -0.02 -5.42
C ASP A 216 15.56 0.03 -4.61
N PRO A 217 15.64 -0.62 -3.44
CA PRO A 217 16.84 -0.61 -2.61
C PRO A 217 18.01 -1.38 -3.24
N GLY A 218 17.82 -1.88 -4.46
CA GLY A 218 18.86 -2.54 -5.25
C GLY A 218 19.07 -4.01 -4.91
N GLY A 219 17.98 -4.80 -4.89
CA GLY A 219 17.96 -6.26 -4.90
C GLY A 219 17.68 -6.95 -3.58
N ARG A 220 17.64 -6.29 -2.45
CA ARG A 220 17.09 -6.76 -1.17
C ARG A 220 17.07 -5.64 -0.14
N PHE A 221 16.11 -5.72 0.77
CA PHE A 221 16.05 -4.84 1.92
C PHE A 221 15.86 -5.63 3.22
N GLY A 222 16.22 -5.01 4.33
CA GLY A 222 16.00 -5.50 5.69
C GLY A 222 15.34 -4.44 6.57
N PRO A 223 15.19 -4.70 7.88
CA PRO A 223 14.66 -3.72 8.81
C PRO A 223 15.42 -2.39 8.78
N GLY A 224 14.68 -1.29 8.78
CA GLY A 224 15.26 0.05 8.74
C GLY A 224 15.74 0.53 7.37
N SER A 225 15.60 -0.26 6.31
CA SER A 225 15.82 0.22 4.94
C SER A 225 14.79 1.28 4.59
N ASP A 226 15.24 2.49 4.20
CA ASP A 226 14.39 3.63 3.84
C ASP A 226 15.07 4.48 2.76
N PRO A 227 14.35 4.87 1.72
CA PRO A 227 12.98 4.51 1.35
C PRO A 227 12.87 3.13 0.67
N LEU A 228 11.64 2.62 0.55
CA LEU A 228 11.29 1.42 -0.20
C LEU A 228 10.39 1.77 -1.40
N TYR A 229 9.87 0.74 -2.06
CA TYR A 229 9.13 0.76 -3.32
C TYR A 229 7.87 1.63 -3.33
N ILE A 230 7.20 1.78 -2.17
CA ILE A 230 5.99 2.58 -2.01
C ILE A 230 6.17 3.53 -0.83
N THR A 231 6.19 4.82 -1.11
CA THR A 231 6.19 5.87 -0.10
C THR A 231 4.94 6.73 -0.26
N MET A 232 4.26 7.01 0.84
CA MET A 232 3.03 7.80 0.84
C MET A 232 3.09 8.86 1.95
N PRO A 233 2.76 10.12 1.70
CA PRO A 233 2.66 11.15 2.73
C PRO A 233 1.38 11.02 3.56
N VAL A 234 1.10 9.81 4.03
CA VAL A 234 -0.08 9.41 4.83
C VAL A 234 0.37 9.06 6.23
N GLN A 235 -0.06 9.81 7.22
CA GLN A 235 0.19 9.57 8.65
C GLN A 235 -1.09 9.12 9.32
N PHE A 236 -1.07 7.94 9.93
CA PHE A 236 -2.16 7.44 10.76
C PHE A 236 -1.73 7.60 12.23
N VAL A 237 -2.48 8.36 13.01
CA VAL A 237 -2.09 8.74 14.37
C VAL A 237 -3.14 8.26 15.36
N VAL A 238 -2.70 7.61 16.42
CA VAL A 238 -3.56 7.09 17.50
C VAL A 238 -3.13 7.68 18.83
N SER A 239 -4.05 8.28 19.56
CA SER A 239 -3.84 8.84 20.89
C SER A 239 -5.09 8.62 21.75
N ASP A 240 -5.01 8.94 23.04
CA ASP A 240 -6.18 8.94 23.94
C ASP A 240 -7.21 10.00 23.55
N ALA A 241 -6.77 11.10 22.93
CA ALA A 241 -7.66 12.12 22.37
C ALA A 241 -8.49 11.60 21.20
N GLY A 242 -8.01 10.55 20.49
CA GLY A 242 -8.67 9.93 19.34
C GLY A 242 -7.71 9.52 18.24
N THR A 243 -8.29 9.04 17.14
CA THR A 243 -7.55 8.59 15.95
C THR A 243 -7.82 9.56 14.81
N HIS A 244 -6.76 9.85 14.03
CA HIS A 244 -6.88 10.57 12.76
C HIS A 244 -5.87 10.08 11.73
N LEU A 245 -6.20 10.32 10.47
CA LEU A 245 -5.30 10.17 9.34
C LEU A 245 -5.05 11.55 8.76
N ALA A 246 -3.78 11.89 8.50
CA ALA A 246 -3.39 13.11 7.80
C ALA A 246 -2.64 12.76 6.51
N PHE A 247 -3.07 13.33 5.41
CA PHE A 247 -2.51 13.11 4.08
C PHE A 247 -2.08 14.44 3.45
N HIS A 248 -0.76 14.62 3.27
CA HIS A 248 -0.22 15.74 2.49
C HIS A 248 -0.24 15.38 1.02
N ASP A 249 -1.25 15.84 0.30
CA ASP A 249 -1.48 15.52 -1.11
C ASP A 249 -0.46 16.22 -2.02
N ASN A 250 0.75 15.66 -2.02
CA ASN A 250 1.89 16.14 -2.79
C ASN A 250 2.81 14.98 -3.16
N SER A 251 3.08 14.78 -4.44
CA SER A 251 3.87 13.66 -4.98
C SER A 251 5.37 13.94 -5.16
N TRP A 252 5.83 15.13 -4.83
CA TRP A 252 7.24 15.51 -4.98
C TRP A 252 8.16 14.75 -4.02
N ASP A 253 9.48 14.77 -4.30
CA ASP A 253 10.52 14.29 -3.36
C ASP A 253 10.38 15.07 -2.04
N GLY A 254 10.24 14.31 -0.98
CA GLY A 254 9.98 14.87 0.34
C GLY A 254 10.55 14.01 1.47
N ARG A 255 10.29 14.48 2.67
CA ARG A 255 10.73 13.81 3.90
C ARG A 255 9.78 14.11 5.03
N VAL A 256 9.48 13.09 5.83
CA VAL A 256 8.73 13.22 7.08
C VAL A 256 9.70 12.90 8.23
N THR A 257 9.85 13.83 9.16
CA THR A 257 10.61 13.60 10.39
C THR A 257 9.63 13.53 11.55
N LEU A 258 9.65 12.43 12.29
CA LEU A 258 8.79 12.17 13.43
C LEU A 258 9.61 12.26 14.72
N ALA A 259 9.01 12.83 15.75
CA ALA A 259 9.49 12.73 17.14
C ALA A 259 8.29 12.44 18.04
N GLU A 260 8.39 11.37 18.82
CA GLU A 260 7.35 10.98 19.77
C GLU A 260 7.27 11.98 20.93
N GLY A 261 6.07 12.13 21.49
CA GLY A 261 5.84 12.94 22.66
C GLY A 261 6.30 12.24 23.93
N GLU A 262 6.28 12.99 25.03
CA GLU A 262 6.62 12.50 26.36
C GLU A 262 5.72 13.16 27.38
N GLU A 263 4.96 12.35 28.12
CA GLU A 263 4.12 12.83 29.23
C GLU A 263 4.97 13.16 30.44
N GLY A 264 4.69 14.27 31.10
CA GLY A 264 5.43 14.72 32.28
C GLY A 264 6.90 15.13 32.00
N ALA A 265 7.25 15.43 30.75
CA ALA A 265 8.60 15.86 30.36
C ALA A 265 8.92 17.21 30.97
N GLY A 266 9.82 17.27 31.93
CA GLY A 266 10.31 18.50 32.54
C GLY A 266 9.24 19.37 33.24
N SER A 267 9.44 19.74 34.46
CA SER A 267 8.51 20.60 35.26
C SER A 267 7.04 20.14 35.28
N GLY A 268 6.77 18.87 34.97
CA GLY A 268 5.41 18.29 34.96
C GLY A 268 4.55 18.64 33.73
N HIS A 269 5.14 19.27 32.70
CA HIS A 269 4.44 19.55 31.43
C HIS A 269 4.71 18.46 30.40
N ASP A 270 3.70 18.16 29.60
CA ASP A 270 3.82 17.24 28.48
C ASP A 270 4.60 17.87 27.32
N ARG A 271 5.47 17.06 26.71
CA ARG A 271 6.09 17.42 25.44
C ARG A 271 5.27 16.78 24.32
N PRO A 272 4.65 17.58 23.42
CA PRO A 272 3.85 16.99 22.33
C PRO A 272 4.71 16.15 21.38
N GLY A 273 4.10 15.14 20.77
CA GLY A 273 4.67 14.47 19.60
C GLY A 273 4.69 15.43 18.41
N THR A 274 5.68 15.30 17.53
CA THR A 274 5.81 16.19 16.36
C THR A 274 6.02 15.41 15.08
N SER A 275 5.47 15.97 13.99
CA SER A 275 5.72 15.54 12.63
C SER A 275 6.13 16.75 11.80
N GLU A 276 7.27 16.66 11.12
CA GLU A 276 7.73 17.71 10.21
C GLU A 276 7.76 17.15 8.78
N VAL A 277 6.94 17.72 7.90
CA VAL A 277 6.89 17.37 6.48
C VAL A 277 7.66 18.42 5.69
N ARG A 278 8.66 17.98 4.91
CA ARG A 278 9.45 18.81 4.00
C ARG A 278 9.24 18.31 2.58
N MET A 279 8.88 19.20 1.68
CA MET A 279 8.73 18.90 0.26
C MET A 279 9.64 19.77 -0.60
N GLY A 280 10.20 19.16 -1.64
CA GLY A 280 11.09 19.81 -2.60
C GLY A 280 10.40 20.76 -3.55
N GLY A 281 9.07 20.77 -3.56
CA GLY A 281 8.21 21.59 -4.42
C GLY A 281 6.75 21.16 -4.30
N GLY A 282 5.92 21.57 -5.25
CA GLY A 282 4.51 21.20 -5.33
C GLY A 282 3.62 21.93 -4.32
N PRO A 283 2.29 21.66 -4.33
CA PRO A 283 1.33 22.35 -3.50
C PRO A 283 1.46 21.96 -2.02
N LEU A 284 1.20 22.90 -1.13
CA LEU A 284 1.00 22.61 0.28
C LEU A 284 -0.49 22.50 0.55
N ARG A 285 -0.96 21.28 0.63
CA ARG A 285 -2.35 20.93 0.95
C ARG A 285 -2.41 19.65 1.77
N CYS A 286 -3.39 19.55 2.63
CA CYS A 286 -3.55 18.44 3.56
C CYS A 286 -5.02 18.07 3.71
N TRP A 287 -5.27 16.77 3.82
CA TRP A 287 -6.54 16.17 4.19
C TRP A 287 -6.41 15.53 5.56
N VAL A 288 -7.41 15.72 6.42
CA VAL A 288 -7.47 15.04 7.72
C VAL A 288 -8.82 14.34 7.87
N VAL A 289 -8.78 13.06 8.21
CA VAL A 289 -9.95 12.24 8.52
C VAL A 289 -9.90 11.84 9.98
N VAL A 290 -10.96 12.10 10.74
CA VAL A 290 -11.03 11.85 12.19
C VAL A 290 -12.09 10.81 12.54
N GLY A 291 -11.88 10.04 13.60
CA GLY A 291 -12.86 9.07 14.11
C GLY A 291 -12.23 7.86 14.78
N THR A 292 -12.97 6.76 14.88
CA THR A 292 -12.39 5.45 15.22
C THR A 292 -11.53 4.94 14.06
N PRO A 293 -10.60 4.00 14.30
CA PRO A 293 -9.75 3.44 13.22
C PRO A 293 -10.55 2.99 11.98
N ALA A 294 -11.66 2.29 12.18
CA ALA A 294 -12.54 1.85 11.10
C ALA A 294 -13.17 3.04 10.35
N ARG A 295 -13.63 4.06 11.05
CA ARG A 295 -14.20 5.27 10.43
C ARG A 295 -13.16 6.07 9.67
N VAL A 296 -11.96 6.17 10.20
CA VAL A 296 -10.84 6.86 9.54
C VAL A 296 -10.54 6.21 8.20
N LEU A 297 -10.42 4.88 8.14
CA LEU A 297 -10.17 4.20 6.87
C LEU A 297 -11.40 4.17 5.94
N HIS A 298 -12.61 4.18 6.48
CA HIS A 298 -13.81 4.37 5.66
C HIS A 298 -13.81 5.75 4.98
N GLY A 299 -13.54 6.82 5.73
CA GLY A 299 -13.41 8.17 5.18
C GLY A 299 -12.25 8.29 4.18
N TRP A 300 -11.15 7.60 4.45
CA TRP A 300 -10.01 7.53 3.54
C TRP A 300 -10.36 6.82 2.23
N ALA A 301 -11.07 5.69 2.28
CA ALA A 301 -11.55 5.00 1.10
C ALA A 301 -12.61 5.80 0.33
N ALA A 302 -13.47 6.54 1.02
CA ALA A 302 -14.41 7.47 0.39
C ALA A 302 -13.70 8.62 -0.35
N LEU A 303 -12.58 9.11 0.21
CA LEU A 303 -11.77 10.17 -0.40
C LEU A 303 -10.95 9.66 -1.59
N THR A 304 -10.32 8.50 -1.46
CA THR A 304 -9.31 8.00 -2.41
C THR A 304 -9.78 6.83 -3.28
N GLY A 305 -11.01 6.41 -3.12
CA GLY A 305 -11.62 5.31 -3.85
C GLY A 305 -11.52 3.96 -3.12
N ALA A 306 -12.55 3.17 -3.28
CA ALA A 306 -12.66 1.84 -2.70
C ALA A 306 -11.58 0.89 -3.25
N PRO A 307 -11.03 -0.01 -2.43
CA PRO A 307 -10.09 -1.03 -2.89
C PRO A 307 -10.68 -1.91 -4.01
N ALA A 308 -9.85 -2.30 -4.96
CA ALA A 308 -10.20 -3.29 -5.95
C ALA A 308 -10.51 -4.62 -5.26
N LEU A 309 -11.57 -5.28 -5.71
CA LEU A 309 -11.92 -6.61 -5.23
C LEU A 309 -11.11 -7.64 -6.04
N PRO A 310 -10.24 -8.43 -5.41
CA PRO A 310 -9.51 -9.48 -6.13
C PRO A 310 -10.48 -10.58 -6.61
N PRO A 311 -10.18 -11.28 -7.70
CA PRO A 311 -10.89 -12.50 -8.05
C PRO A 311 -10.69 -13.56 -6.95
N ASP A 312 -11.60 -14.52 -6.82
CA ASP A 312 -11.55 -15.48 -5.71
C ASP A 312 -10.27 -16.31 -5.72
N TRP A 313 -9.83 -16.78 -6.89
CA TRP A 313 -8.59 -17.56 -6.98
C TRP A 313 -7.35 -16.81 -6.42
N ALA A 314 -7.35 -15.47 -6.47
CA ALA A 314 -6.24 -14.66 -5.95
C ALA A 314 -6.12 -14.67 -4.41
N LEU A 315 -7.16 -15.12 -3.71
CA LEU A 315 -7.13 -15.33 -2.26
C LEU A 315 -6.52 -16.68 -1.86
N GLY A 316 -6.30 -17.57 -2.84
CA GLY A 316 -5.64 -18.87 -2.64
C GLY A 316 -4.12 -18.78 -2.64
N PRO A 317 -3.45 -19.92 -2.41
CA PRO A 317 -2.00 -20.01 -2.47
C PRO A 317 -1.46 -19.83 -3.88
N GLN A 318 -0.40 -19.04 -4.03
CA GLN A 318 0.25 -18.74 -5.29
C GLN A 318 1.75 -19.04 -5.19
N HIS A 319 2.36 -19.40 -6.31
CA HIS A 319 3.77 -19.72 -6.39
C HIS A 319 4.44 -19.00 -7.56
N ALA A 320 5.55 -18.36 -7.28
CA ALA A 320 6.36 -17.62 -8.23
C ALA A 320 7.83 -18.00 -8.07
N ARG A 321 8.60 -17.84 -9.13
CA ARG A 321 10.05 -17.87 -9.08
C ARG A 321 10.60 -17.10 -10.26
N TRP A 322 11.56 -16.20 -10.01
CA TRP A 322 12.47 -15.77 -11.06
C TRP A 322 13.34 -16.96 -11.48
N GLY A 323 13.14 -17.47 -12.72
CA GLY A 323 13.82 -18.63 -13.22
C GLY A 323 12.92 -19.84 -13.55
N PHE A 324 11.60 -19.68 -13.67
CA PHE A 324 10.78 -20.65 -14.38
C PHE A 324 11.08 -20.57 -15.88
N GLY A 325 12.11 -21.28 -16.28
CA GLY A 325 12.73 -21.14 -17.59
C GLY A 325 12.06 -21.95 -18.73
N SER A 326 10.99 -22.73 -18.46
CA SER A 326 10.28 -23.51 -19.49
C SER A 326 8.92 -24.01 -19.02
N GLU A 327 8.04 -24.34 -19.98
CA GLU A 327 6.76 -25.02 -19.71
C GLU A 327 6.94 -26.33 -18.93
N ARG A 328 7.98 -27.10 -19.23
CA ARG A 328 8.28 -28.35 -18.52
C ARG A 328 8.53 -28.12 -17.04
N GLU A 329 9.21 -27.04 -16.69
CA GLU A 329 9.47 -26.71 -15.30
C GLU A 329 8.21 -26.28 -14.58
N VAL A 330 7.35 -25.47 -15.20
CA VAL A 330 6.05 -25.09 -14.67
C VAL A 330 5.19 -26.34 -14.40
N ARG A 331 5.05 -27.25 -15.38
CA ARG A 331 4.32 -28.51 -15.21
C ARG A 331 4.87 -29.34 -14.06
N ARG A 332 6.19 -29.46 -13.95
CA ARG A 332 6.85 -30.18 -12.86
C ARG A 332 6.49 -29.61 -11.48
N VAL A 333 6.49 -28.30 -11.33
CA VAL A 333 6.14 -27.64 -10.08
C VAL A 333 4.68 -27.85 -9.74
N VAL A 334 3.76 -27.62 -10.68
CA VAL A 334 2.32 -27.81 -10.47
C VAL A 334 1.99 -29.28 -10.14
N ALA A 335 2.59 -30.22 -10.86
CA ALA A 335 2.47 -31.65 -10.54
C ALA A 335 2.97 -31.94 -9.12
N GLY A 336 4.10 -31.35 -8.71
CA GLY A 336 4.65 -31.50 -7.36
C GLY A 336 3.70 -31.05 -6.25
N TYR A 337 2.98 -29.95 -6.45
CA TYR A 337 1.93 -29.49 -5.53
C TYR A 337 0.77 -30.50 -5.47
N ARG A 338 0.26 -30.91 -6.63
CA ARG A 338 -0.88 -31.83 -6.75
C ARG A 338 -0.56 -33.19 -6.12
N GLU A 339 0.58 -33.80 -6.46
CA GLU A 339 1.01 -35.11 -5.96
C GLU A 339 1.16 -35.14 -4.44
N ARG A 340 1.45 -34.00 -3.82
CA ARG A 340 1.62 -33.86 -2.38
C ARG A 340 0.40 -33.31 -1.64
N GLY A 341 -0.73 -33.17 -2.36
CA GLY A 341 -1.97 -32.65 -1.80
C GLY A 341 -1.86 -31.23 -1.27
N LEU A 342 -1.02 -30.38 -1.89
CA LEU A 342 -0.89 -28.96 -1.58
C LEU A 342 -1.79 -28.18 -2.51
N PRO A 343 -2.67 -27.30 -2.01
CA PRO A 343 -3.46 -26.42 -2.87
C PRO A 343 -2.55 -25.39 -3.56
N LEU A 344 -2.90 -25.07 -4.81
CA LEU A 344 -2.24 -24.05 -5.61
C LEU A 344 -3.28 -23.38 -6.50
N SER A 345 -3.38 -22.05 -6.44
CA SER A 345 -4.35 -21.28 -7.22
C SER A 345 -3.73 -20.54 -8.40
N ALA A 346 -2.44 -20.22 -8.34
CA ALA A 346 -1.75 -19.56 -9.45
C ALA A 346 -0.25 -19.82 -9.45
N VAL A 347 0.32 -19.78 -10.66
CA VAL A 347 1.76 -19.72 -10.92
C VAL A 347 2.07 -18.41 -11.63
N HIS A 348 3.14 -17.74 -11.20
CA HIS A 348 3.60 -16.51 -11.81
C HIS A 348 4.86 -16.77 -12.65
N LEU A 349 4.83 -16.27 -13.88
CA LEU A 349 6.00 -16.27 -14.77
C LEU A 349 6.71 -14.93 -14.69
N ASP A 350 8.00 -15.00 -14.37
CA ASP A 350 8.91 -13.88 -14.31
C ASP A 350 9.51 -13.57 -15.70
N ILE A 351 10.44 -12.63 -15.80
CA ILE A 351 11.01 -12.12 -17.06
C ILE A 351 11.64 -13.18 -17.95
N ASP A 352 11.93 -14.37 -17.42
CA ASP A 352 12.52 -15.49 -18.19
C ASP A 352 11.60 -16.06 -19.26
N HIS A 353 10.28 -15.80 -19.19
CA HIS A 353 9.37 -16.24 -20.25
C HIS A 353 9.36 -15.29 -21.46
N TYR A 354 10.00 -14.13 -21.35
CA TYR A 354 10.12 -13.17 -22.45
C TYR A 354 11.15 -13.60 -23.49
N ASP A 355 10.90 -13.33 -24.76
CA ASP A 355 11.91 -13.36 -25.80
C ASP A 355 12.92 -12.21 -25.64
N GLY A 356 14.15 -12.56 -25.26
CA GLY A 356 15.24 -11.60 -25.08
C GLY A 356 14.92 -10.44 -24.14
N HIS A 357 14.12 -10.70 -23.08
CA HIS A 357 13.63 -9.71 -22.13
C HIS A 357 12.78 -8.58 -22.74
N ARG A 358 12.14 -8.78 -23.90
CA ARG A 358 11.18 -7.84 -24.47
C ARG A 358 9.82 -8.01 -23.81
N VAL A 359 9.32 -6.97 -23.17
CA VAL A 359 7.99 -6.99 -22.52
C VAL A 359 6.89 -7.32 -23.56
N PHE A 360 5.86 -8.06 -23.16
CA PHE A 360 4.74 -8.56 -23.98
C PHE A 360 5.12 -9.60 -25.04
N THR A 361 6.34 -10.17 -24.99
CA THR A 361 6.74 -11.27 -25.86
C THR A 361 6.78 -12.61 -25.10
N VAL A 362 6.96 -13.69 -25.83
CA VAL A 362 7.15 -15.05 -25.28
C VAL A 362 8.31 -15.72 -26.03
N ASP A 363 9.23 -16.29 -25.28
CA ASP A 363 10.28 -17.17 -25.82
C ASP A 363 9.65 -18.51 -26.22
N ARG A 364 9.48 -18.69 -27.52
CA ARG A 364 8.80 -19.90 -28.11
C ARG A 364 9.65 -21.16 -28.07
N GLU A 365 10.94 -21.07 -27.79
CA GLU A 365 11.77 -22.25 -27.57
C GLU A 365 11.53 -22.82 -26.16
N ARG A 366 11.34 -21.97 -25.19
CA ARG A 366 11.10 -22.32 -23.79
C ARG A 366 9.63 -22.55 -23.47
N PHE A 367 8.75 -21.81 -24.14
CA PHE A 367 7.30 -21.86 -24.01
C PHE A 367 6.65 -21.99 -25.39
N PRO A 368 6.78 -23.20 -26.03
CA PRO A 368 6.31 -23.44 -27.39
C PRO A 368 4.80 -23.32 -27.53
N ASP A 369 4.03 -23.70 -26.49
CA ASP A 369 2.57 -23.65 -26.47
C ASP A 369 2.06 -23.10 -25.14
N LEU A 370 2.37 -21.83 -24.88
CA LEU A 370 1.92 -21.15 -23.64
C LEU A 370 0.39 -21.10 -23.49
N PRO A 371 -0.43 -20.88 -24.55
CA PRO A 371 -1.89 -21.00 -24.44
C PRO A 371 -2.36 -22.39 -24.03
N GLY A 372 -1.79 -23.45 -24.61
CA GLY A 372 -2.10 -24.83 -24.21
C GLY A 372 -1.69 -25.13 -22.77
N LEU A 373 -0.53 -24.67 -22.33
CA LEU A 373 -0.13 -24.75 -20.91
C LEU A 373 -1.14 -24.04 -20.01
N ALA A 374 -1.56 -22.82 -20.36
CA ALA A 374 -2.49 -22.06 -19.56
C ALA A 374 -3.86 -22.75 -19.43
N GLU A 375 -4.35 -23.38 -20.51
CA GLU A 375 -5.57 -24.18 -20.50
C GLU A 375 -5.45 -25.39 -19.59
N GLU A 376 -4.37 -26.19 -19.78
CA GLU A 376 -4.06 -27.35 -18.94
C GLU A 376 -4.05 -27.01 -17.45
N LEU A 377 -3.43 -25.89 -17.10
CA LEU A 377 -3.37 -25.44 -15.72
C LEU A 377 -4.73 -24.95 -15.21
N ARG A 378 -5.48 -24.27 -16.05
CA ARG A 378 -6.83 -23.79 -15.72
C ARG A 378 -7.80 -24.93 -15.41
N GLU A 379 -7.73 -26.03 -16.15
CA GLU A 379 -8.49 -27.26 -15.89
C GLU A 379 -8.15 -27.86 -14.51
N GLN A 380 -6.92 -27.66 -14.04
CA GLN A 380 -6.46 -28.06 -12.71
C GLN A 380 -6.76 -27.01 -11.62
N GLY A 381 -7.47 -25.93 -11.94
CA GLY A 381 -7.79 -24.83 -11.02
C GLY A 381 -6.64 -23.83 -10.81
N VAL A 382 -5.56 -23.93 -11.59
CA VAL A 382 -4.37 -23.07 -11.47
C VAL A 382 -4.39 -22.00 -12.56
N ARG A 383 -4.16 -20.74 -12.19
CA ARG A 383 -4.08 -19.60 -13.11
C ARG A 383 -2.62 -19.23 -13.41
N LEU A 384 -2.36 -18.74 -14.62
CA LEU A 384 -1.08 -18.13 -14.95
C LEU A 384 -1.15 -16.61 -14.77
N VAL A 385 -0.10 -16.04 -14.18
CA VAL A 385 0.08 -14.60 -14.00
C VAL A 385 1.38 -14.16 -14.66
N SER A 386 1.35 -13.09 -15.46
CA SER A 386 2.53 -12.56 -16.16
C SER A 386 3.14 -11.39 -15.40
N ILE A 387 4.47 -11.36 -15.26
CA ILE A 387 5.17 -10.12 -14.97
C ILE A 387 5.00 -9.14 -16.13
N VAL A 388 4.98 -7.85 -15.85
CA VAL A 388 5.04 -6.77 -16.83
C VAL A 388 5.86 -5.61 -16.26
N ASP A 389 7.06 -5.42 -16.82
CA ASP A 389 7.93 -4.29 -16.50
C ASP A 389 7.58 -3.06 -17.35
N PRO A 390 7.79 -1.82 -16.87
CA PRO A 390 7.55 -0.61 -17.66
C PRO A 390 8.63 -0.32 -18.69
N ALA A 391 9.84 -0.83 -18.50
CA ALA A 391 10.99 -0.51 -19.33
C ALA A 391 10.97 -1.29 -20.64
N VAL A 392 10.71 -0.61 -21.73
CA VAL A 392 10.64 -1.18 -23.08
C VAL A 392 12.02 -1.20 -23.71
N LYS A 393 12.52 -2.39 -24.09
CA LYS A 393 13.81 -2.54 -24.77
C LYS A 393 13.85 -1.68 -26.02
N ALA A 394 14.79 -0.74 -26.07
CA ALA A 394 14.94 0.24 -27.11
C ALA A 394 15.69 -0.35 -28.32
N GLU A 395 15.02 -1.20 -29.06
CA GLU A 395 15.56 -1.96 -30.17
C GLU A 395 14.60 -1.86 -31.37
N PRO A 396 15.06 -1.37 -32.53
CA PRO A 396 14.26 -1.40 -33.76
C PRO A 396 13.81 -2.82 -34.09
N GLY A 397 12.55 -2.99 -34.52
CA GLY A 397 11.93 -4.31 -34.74
C GLY A 397 11.26 -4.89 -33.49
N ASN A 398 11.44 -4.32 -32.31
CA ASN A 398 10.62 -4.63 -31.14
C ASN A 398 9.26 -3.93 -31.29
N ALA A 399 8.19 -4.68 -31.53
CA ALA A 399 6.86 -4.14 -31.85
C ALA A 399 6.34 -3.15 -30.80
N VAL A 400 6.60 -3.42 -29.50
CA VAL A 400 6.19 -2.52 -28.41
C VAL A 400 6.98 -1.21 -28.46
N TYR A 401 8.27 -1.29 -28.77
CA TYR A 401 9.11 -0.10 -28.89
C TYR A 401 8.74 0.73 -30.13
N ASP A 402 8.61 0.09 -31.28
CA ASP A 402 8.26 0.77 -32.52
C ASP A 402 6.85 1.39 -32.46
N GLY A 403 5.88 0.67 -31.86
CA GLY A 403 4.54 1.16 -31.61
C GLY A 403 4.51 2.33 -30.62
N GLY A 404 5.30 2.24 -29.55
CA GLY A 404 5.43 3.32 -28.55
C GLY A 404 6.06 4.59 -29.15
N ARG A 405 7.06 4.44 -30.02
CA ARG A 405 7.63 5.58 -30.74
C ARG A 405 6.61 6.23 -31.67
N ALA A 406 5.86 5.43 -32.42
CA ALA A 406 4.83 5.93 -33.32
C ALA A 406 3.72 6.66 -32.55
N ALA A 407 3.37 6.20 -31.36
CA ALA A 407 2.39 6.83 -30.48
C ALA A 407 2.95 8.02 -29.68
N GLY A 408 4.26 8.30 -29.75
CA GLY A 408 4.89 9.32 -28.92
C GLY A 408 4.87 9.00 -27.42
N ALA A 409 4.80 7.71 -27.06
CA ALA A 409 4.48 7.24 -25.71
C ALA A 409 5.60 7.38 -24.67
N PHE A 410 6.83 7.65 -25.09
CA PHE A 410 7.98 7.60 -24.19
C PHE A 410 8.34 8.96 -23.58
N VAL A 411 8.75 8.93 -22.32
CA VAL A 411 9.27 10.05 -21.55
C VAL A 411 10.40 10.75 -22.33
N ARG A 412 10.40 12.08 -22.33
CA ARG A 412 11.37 12.91 -23.07
C ARG A 412 12.20 13.75 -22.10
N ASP A 413 13.38 14.13 -22.53
CA ASP A 413 14.18 15.13 -21.83
C ASP A 413 13.73 16.57 -22.18
N ALA A 414 14.37 17.56 -21.58
CA ALA A 414 14.05 18.97 -21.82
C ALA A 414 14.29 19.45 -23.28
N ARG A 415 14.97 18.66 -24.11
CA ARG A 415 15.23 18.94 -25.53
C ARG A 415 14.24 18.24 -26.45
N GLY A 416 13.37 17.38 -25.89
CA GLY A 416 12.46 16.56 -26.64
C GLY A 416 13.03 15.19 -27.06
N ASP A 417 14.26 14.87 -26.65
CA ASP A 417 14.88 13.59 -26.93
C ASP A 417 14.30 12.52 -26.00
N GLU A 418 14.18 11.28 -26.48
CA GLU A 418 13.69 10.15 -25.72
C GLU A 418 14.64 9.82 -24.56
N VAL A 419 14.12 9.76 -23.34
CA VAL A 419 14.89 9.37 -22.14
C VAL A 419 15.20 7.87 -22.19
N ARG A 420 16.47 7.54 -22.02
CA ARG A 420 16.98 6.17 -22.00
C ARG A 420 17.53 5.82 -20.63
N GLY A 421 17.21 4.61 -20.17
CA GLY A 421 17.77 4.01 -18.99
C GLY A 421 18.30 2.61 -19.22
N MET A 422 18.85 1.98 -18.19
CA MET A 422 19.43 0.64 -18.23
C MET A 422 18.72 -0.26 -17.22
N VAL A 423 18.14 -1.37 -17.70
CA VAL A 423 17.58 -2.45 -16.88
C VAL A 423 17.94 -3.81 -17.48
N TRP A 424 17.19 -4.85 -17.17
CA TRP A 424 17.47 -6.23 -17.62
C TRP A 424 17.64 -6.38 -19.14
N PRO A 425 16.79 -5.78 -19.99
CA PRO A 425 16.95 -5.89 -21.44
C PRO A 425 18.18 -5.16 -22.01
N GLY A 426 18.79 -4.28 -21.23
CA GLY A 426 19.81 -3.34 -21.65
C GLY A 426 19.30 -1.91 -21.70
N GLU A 427 19.53 -1.19 -22.81
CA GLU A 427 19.02 0.17 -22.99
C GLU A 427 17.50 0.14 -23.27
N CYS A 428 16.74 0.87 -22.46
CA CYS A 428 15.28 0.92 -22.49
C CYS A 428 14.73 2.33 -22.57
N ALA A 429 13.53 2.46 -23.15
CA ALA A 429 12.67 3.63 -23.09
C ALA A 429 11.54 3.38 -22.07
N TYR A 430 10.96 4.44 -21.53
CA TYR A 430 9.96 4.39 -20.46
C TYR A 430 8.68 5.09 -20.92
N PRO A 431 7.52 4.39 -20.95
CA PRO A 431 6.26 5.06 -21.26
C PRO A 431 5.93 6.14 -20.24
N ASP A 432 5.37 7.24 -20.69
CA ASP A 432 4.87 8.28 -19.80
C ASP A 432 3.44 7.99 -19.36
N PHE A 433 3.28 7.14 -18.37
CA PHE A 433 1.96 6.75 -17.85
C PHE A 433 1.17 7.92 -17.25
N THR A 434 1.78 9.10 -17.07
CA THR A 434 1.03 10.30 -16.67
C THR A 434 0.21 10.89 -17.82
N ASP A 435 0.41 10.40 -19.06
CA ASP A 435 -0.39 10.76 -20.23
C ASP A 435 -1.57 9.80 -20.40
N PRO A 436 -2.81 10.30 -20.51
CA PRO A 436 -3.99 9.45 -20.73
C PRO A 436 -3.92 8.59 -22.01
N ALA A 437 -3.38 9.15 -23.11
CA ALA A 437 -3.27 8.41 -24.36
C ALA A 437 -2.24 7.27 -24.26
N VAL A 438 -1.16 7.48 -23.50
CA VAL A 438 -0.16 6.45 -23.24
C VAL A 438 -0.75 5.34 -22.37
N ARG A 439 -1.56 5.67 -21.33
CA ARG A 439 -2.27 4.68 -20.53
C ARG A 439 -3.20 3.83 -21.40
N GLU A 440 -3.91 4.43 -22.32
CA GLU A 440 -4.80 3.71 -23.23
C GLU A 440 -4.01 2.80 -24.18
N TRP A 441 -2.94 3.31 -24.79
CA TRP A 441 -2.06 2.51 -25.64
C TRP A 441 -1.49 1.30 -24.91
N TRP A 442 -0.94 1.51 -23.71
CA TRP A 442 -0.40 0.43 -22.89
C TRP A 442 -1.46 -0.58 -22.48
N GLY A 443 -2.65 -0.11 -22.09
CA GLY A 443 -3.79 -0.95 -21.74
C GLY A 443 -4.23 -1.90 -22.86
N ARG A 444 -4.05 -1.53 -24.13
CA ARG A 444 -4.33 -2.40 -25.29
C ARG A 444 -3.32 -3.54 -25.43
N LEU A 445 -2.09 -3.36 -24.99
CA LEU A 445 -1.05 -4.40 -25.08
C LEU A 445 -1.37 -5.63 -24.22
N TYR A 446 -2.20 -5.51 -23.21
CA TYR A 446 -2.63 -6.65 -22.38
C TYR A 446 -3.50 -7.65 -23.15
N GLU A 447 -4.08 -7.30 -24.28
CA GLU A 447 -4.82 -8.22 -25.15
C GLU A 447 -3.98 -9.44 -25.51
N GLU A 448 -2.70 -9.24 -25.84
CA GLU A 448 -1.77 -10.32 -26.14
C GLU A 448 -1.54 -11.22 -24.91
N ARG A 449 -1.41 -10.68 -23.70
CA ARG A 449 -1.28 -11.47 -22.48
C ARG A 449 -2.51 -12.34 -22.23
N LEU A 450 -3.69 -11.76 -22.38
CA LEU A 450 -4.95 -12.50 -22.23
C LEU A 450 -5.11 -13.59 -23.30
N ARG A 451 -4.69 -13.34 -24.55
CA ARG A 451 -4.69 -14.32 -25.64
C ARG A 451 -3.71 -15.47 -25.39
N GLN A 452 -2.60 -15.21 -24.72
CA GLN A 452 -1.63 -16.20 -24.25
C GLN A 452 -2.11 -17.01 -23.04
N GLY A 453 -3.31 -16.73 -22.50
CA GLY A 453 -3.94 -17.48 -21.41
C GLY A 453 -3.66 -16.96 -20.00
N PHE A 454 -2.96 -15.83 -19.85
CA PHE A 454 -2.77 -15.24 -18.54
C PHE A 454 -4.08 -14.71 -17.96
N ALA A 455 -4.30 -14.98 -16.67
CA ALA A 455 -5.48 -14.54 -15.93
C ALA A 455 -5.24 -13.24 -15.16
N GLY A 456 -4.00 -12.80 -15.05
CA GLY A 456 -3.63 -11.60 -14.33
C GLY A 456 -2.20 -11.17 -14.60
N VAL A 457 -1.84 -10.03 -14.04
CA VAL A 457 -0.52 -9.43 -14.23
C VAL A 457 0.07 -8.94 -12.91
N TRP A 458 1.39 -8.94 -12.87
CA TRP A 458 2.17 -8.32 -11.83
C TRP A 458 3.08 -7.24 -12.45
N HIS A 459 3.01 -6.02 -11.93
CA HIS A 459 3.85 -4.92 -12.34
C HIS A 459 5.09 -4.86 -11.46
N ASP A 460 6.26 -4.97 -12.08
CA ASP A 460 7.55 -4.87 -11.39
C ASP A 460 8.39 -3.73 -11.96
N MET A 461 9.44 -3.30 -11.26
CA MET A 461 10.41 -2.30 -11.68
C MET A 461 9.83 -0.90 -11.96
N ASN A 462 8.65 -0.59 -11.44
CA ASN A 462 7.86 0.60 -11.81
C ASN A 462 7.89 1.77 -10.80
N GLU A 463 9.04 1.94 -10.10
CA GLU A 463 9.34 3.13 -9.29
C GLU A 463 9.48 4.44 -10.11
N PRO A 464 9.96 4.47 -11.40
CA PRO A 464 10.55 3.48 -12.30
C PRO A 464 12.05 3.27 -12.07
N VAL A 465 12.51 2.02 -12.30
CA VAL A 465 13.93 1.69 -12.14
C VAL A 465 14.75 1.98 -13.40
N SER A 466 15.88 2.64 -13.21
CA SER A 466 17.01 2.65 -14.14
C SER A 466 18.27 2.42 -13.34
N PHE A 467 18.94 1.30 -13.57
CA PHE A 467 20.15 0.94 -12.84
C PHE A 467 21.22 2.02 -12.92
N ALA A 468 21.81 2.32 -11.79
CA ALA A 468 22.88 3.31 -11.70
C ALA A 468 23.86 2.94 -10.59
N PRO A 469 25.17 3.09 -10.83
CA PRO A 469 26.20 2.88 -9.82
C PRO A 469 26.30 4.05 -8.82
N PHE A 470 25.63 5.17 -9.09
CA PHE A 470 25.59 6.36 -8.23
C PHE A 470 24.32 7.19 -8.49
N GLY A 471 23.91 7.95 -7.49
CA GLY A 471 22.67 8.72 -7.49
C GLY A 471 21.43 7.83 -7.34
N ASP A 472 20.25 8.42 -7.58
CA ASP A 472 18.99 7.67 -7.52
C ASP A 472 18.89 6.67 -8.68
N THR A 473 18.35 5.48 -8.43
CA THR A 473 18.18 4.41 -9.43
C THR A 473 16.90 4.62 -10.24
N THR A 474 16.72 5.80 -10.83
CA THR A 474 15.53 6.17 -11.60
C THR A 474 15.89 7.05 -12.81
N LEU A 475 14.87 7.62 -13.47
CA LEU A 475 15.03 8.55 -14.59
C LEU A 475 15.65 9.89 -14.15
N PRO A 476 16.13 10.73 -15.10
CA PRO A 476 16.55 12.09 -14.78
C PRO A 476 15.41 12.86 -14.10
N ARG A 477 15.72 13.62 -13.05
CA ARG A 477 14.74 14.48 -12.36
C ARG A 477 14.17 15.57 -13.27
N SER A 478 14.92 15.94 -14.30
CA SER A 478 14.55 16.91 -15.35
C SER A 478 13.73 16.30 -16.49
N ALA A 479 13.51 14.98 -16.51
CA ALA A 479 12.70 14.32 -17.53
C ALA A 479 11.28 14.89 -17.55
N ARG A 480 10.72 15.09 -18.75
CA ARG A 480 9.43 15.74 -18.96
C ARG A 480 8.32 14.70 -18.99
N HIS A 481 7.23 15.02 -18.31
CA HIS A 481 6.03 14.22 -18.20
C HIS A 481 4.79 15.05 -18.55
N SER A 482 3.77 14.38 -19.07
CA SER A 482 2.48 15.00 -19.44
C SER A 482 1.70 15.49 -18.22
N LEU A 483 1.68 14.72 -17.13
CA LEU A 483 0.92 15.01 -15.92
C LEU A 483 -0.54 15.38 -16.20
N ASP A 484 -1.23 14.51 -16.96
CA ASP A 484 -2.60 14.73 -17.46
C ASP A 484 -2.74 16.03 -18.27
N GLY A 485 -1.74 16.38 -19.08
CA GLY A 485 -1.70 17.54 -19.96
C GLY A 485 -1.22 18.84 -19.31
N ARG A 486 -0.98 18.88 -18.01
CA ARG A 486 -0.46 20.09 -17.32
C ARG A 486 1.02 20.35 -17.64
N GLY A 487 1.74 19.29 -17.98
CA GLY A 487 3.19 19.33 -18.12
C GLY A 487 3.91 19.44 -16.78
N GLY A 488 5.12 18.91 -16.73
CA GLY A 488 5.96 18.97 -15.55
C GLY A 488 7.20 18.10 -15.72
N ASP A 489 7.85 17.78 -14.61
CA ASP A 489 9.04 16.96 -14.66
C ASP A 489 9.00 15.76 -13.69
N HIS A 490 10.04 14.94 -13.74
CA HIS A 490 10.11 13.70 -12.98
C HIS A 490 10.10 13.90 -11.46
N ARG A 491 10.38 15.11 -10.96
CA ARG A 491 10.30 15.42 -9.52
C ARG A 491 8.85 15.32 -8.98
N GLU A 492 7.86 15.62 -9.82
CA GLU A 492 6.43 15.47 -9.52
C GLU A 492 5.90 14.08 -9.94
N ALA A 493 6.32 13.58 -11.10
CA ALA A 493 5.81 12.35 -11.71
C ALA A 493 6.31 11.07 -11.03
N HIS A 494 7.49 11.08 -10.44
CA HIS A 494 8.18 9.88 -9.97
C HIS A 494 7.34 9.01 -9.04
N ASN A 495 6.85 9.58 -7.94
CA ASN A 495 6.12 8.80 -6.93
C ASN A 495 4.75 8.31 -7.41
N VAL A 496 4.21 8.90 -8.48
CA VAL A 496 2.92 8.50 -9.07
C VAL A 496 3.06 7.66 -10.35
N TYR A 497 4.28 7.40 -10.80
CA TYR A 497 4.53 6.62 -12.00
C TYR A 497 3.98 5.19 -11.90
N GLY A 498 4.27 4.48 -10.79
CA GLY A 498 3.74 3.15 -10.53
C GLY A 498 2.22 3.12 -10.39
N LEU A 499 1.63 4.12 -9.73
CA LEU A 499 0.17 4.30 -9.66
C LEU A 499 -0.45 4.45 -11.05
N ALA A 500 0.14 5.28 -11.91
CA ALA A 500 -0.36 5.53 -13.25
C ALA A 500 -0.24 4.29 -14.16
N MET A 501 0.84 3.51 -14.02
CA MET A 501 0.99 2.20 -14.67
C MET A 501 -0.05 1.20 -14.19
N ALA A 502 -0.28 1.10 -12.88
CA ALA A 502 -1.30 0.21 -12.31
C ALA A 502 -2.70 0.57 -12.82
N ARG A 503 -3.00 1.86 -12.93
CA ARG A 503 -4.23 2.37 -13.56
C ARG A 503 -4.35 1.91 -15.01
N ALA A 504 -3.30 2.09 -15.82
CA ALA A 504 -3.28 1.67 -17.23
C ALA A 504 -3.55 0.17 -17.39
N GLY A 505 -2.92 -0.66 -16.54
CA GLY A 505 -3.12 -2.11 -16.54
C GLY A 505 -4.53 -2.51 -16.12
N TYR A 506 -5.01 -2.00 -14.99
CA TYR A 506 -6.33 -2.34 -14.45
C TYR A 506 -7.47 -1.92 -15.40
N GLU A 507 -7.44 -0.67 -15.90
CA GLU A 507 -8.43 -0.17 -16.84
C GLU A 507 -8.37 -0.90 -18.18
N GLY A 508 -7.16 -1.29 -18.64
CA GLY A 508 -6.95 -2.10 -19.83
C GLY A 508 -7.56 -3.50 -19.69
N LEU A 509 -7.22 -4.22 -18.63
CA LEU A 509 -7.75 -5.57 -18.35
C LEU A 509 -9.27 -5.56 -18.22
N ARG A 510 -9.83 -4.55 -17.52
CA ARG A 510 -11.27 -4.42 -17.34
C ARG A 510 -12.03 -4.17 -18.67
N ARG A 511 -11.43 -3.41 -19.59
CA ARG A 511 -12.02 -3.20 -20.95
C ARG A 511 -11.97 -4.47 -21.80
N LEU A 512 -10.88 -5.22 -21.69
CA LEU A 512 -10.66 -6.43 -22.48
C LEU A 512 -11.50 -7.63 -21.98
N ARG A 513 -11.74 -7.70 -20.66
CA ARG A 513 -12.59 -8.70 -20.01
C ARG A 513 -13.54 -8.03 -19.01
N PRO A 514 -14.64 -7.43 -19.49
CA PRO A 514 -15.52 -6.62 -18.64
C PRO A 514 -16.27 -7.43 -17.57
N ASP A 515 -16.47 -8.73 -17.81
CA ASP A 515 -17.21 -9.63 -16.92
C ASP A 515 -16.35 -10.24 -15.81
N GLU A 516 -15.01 -10.15 -15.93
CA GLU A 516 -14.07 -10.68 -14.96
C GLU A 516 -13.47 -9.55 -14.11
N ARG A 517 -13.19 -9.82 -12.84
CA ARG A 517 -12.43 -8.89 -11.99
C ARG A 517 -10.94 -8.94 -12.36
N PRO A 518 -10.32 -7.81 -12.73
CA PRO A 518 -8.88 -7.80 -13.02
C PRO A 518 -8.06 -8.23 -11.81
N PHE A 519 -7.09 -9.11 -12.02
CA PHE A 519 -6.03 -9.35 -11.05
C PHE A 519 -4.78 -8.60 -11.48
N LEU A 520 -4.43 -7.62 -10.66
CA LEU A 520 -3.23 -6.82 -10.80
C LEU A 520 -2.66 -6.52 -9.42
N PHE A 521 -1.35 -6.64 -9.26
CA PHE A 521 -0.63 -6.09 -8.12
C PHE A 521 0.68 -5.46 -8.60
N SER A 522 1.13 -4.45 -7.88
CA SER A 522 2.19 -3.56 -8.34
C SER A 522 3.24 -3.37 -7.25
N ARG A 523 4.53 -3.46 -7.62
CA ARG A 523 5.64 -3.24 -6.68
C ARG A 523 5.65 -1.80 -6.17
N SER A 524 5.48 -0.84 -7.07
CA SER A 524 5.42 0.56 -6.72
C SER A 524 4.01 1.13 -6.89
N GLY A 525 3.74 2.20 -6.17
CA GLY A 525 2.46 2.89 -6.18
C GLY A 525 2.47 4.13 -5.31
N TRP A 526 1.29 4.70 -5.08
CA TRP A 526 1.09 5.89 -4.27
C TRP A 526 -0.31 5.87 -3.66
N ALA A 527 -0.67 6.88 -2.85
CA ALA A 527 -2.01 7.02 -2.29
C ALA A 527 -3.09 6.89 -3.39
N GLY A 528 -4.08 6.02 -3.17
CA GLY A 528 -5.10 5.71 -4.17
C GLY A 528 -4.82 4.47 -5.04
N MET A 529 -3.66 3.82 -4.89
CA MET A 529 -3.31 2.62 -5.68
C MET A 529 -4.26 1.44 -5.43
N GLN A 530 -4.88 1.37 -4.26
CA GLN A 530 -5.83 0.32 -3.91
C GLN A 530 -6.98 0.18 -4.90
N ARG A 531 -7.31 1.22 -5.64
CA ARG A 531 -8.35 1.19 -6.70
C ARG A 531 -8.04 0.21 -7.82
N TYR A 532 -6.75 -0.07 -8.03
CA TYR A 532 -6.23 -0.81 -9.18
C TYR A 532 -5.62 -2.15 -8.80
N GLY A 533 -5.58 -2.48 -7.52
CA GLY A 533 -5.06 -3.76 -7.05
C GLY A 533 -4.31 -3.66 -5.74
N GLY A 534 -3.47 -4.67 -5.50
CA GLY A 534 -2.64 -4.78 -4.31
C GLY A 534 -1.16 -4.54 -4.56
N THR A 535 -0.35 -5.01 -3.61
CA THR A 535 1.10 -4.95 -3.68
C THR A 535 1.72 -6.13 -2.92
N TRP A 536 3.05 -6.23 -2.98
CA TRP A 536 3.81 -7.15 -2.13
C TRP A 536 5.00 -6.44 -1.49
N SER A 537 5.77 -7.18 -0.70
CA SER A 537 6.92 -6.61 0.00
C SER A 537 8.03 -6.07 -0.91
N GLY A 538 8.06 -6.50 -2.18
CA GLY A 538 9.28 -6.45 -2.98
C GLY A 538 10.35 -7.41 -2.44
N ASP A 539 11.61 -7.17 -2.74
CA ASP A 539 12.75 -8.06 -2.55
C ASP A 539 13.18 -8.12 -1.07
N VAL A 540 12.35 -8.70 -0.21
CA VAL A 540 12.65 -8.82 1.23
C VAL A 540 13.78 -9.82 1.47
N ALA A 541 14.77 -9.41 2.27
CA ALA A 541 15.92 -10.26 2.61
C ALA A 541 15.50 -11.52 3.36
N THR A 542 16.04 -12.66 2.97
CA THR A 542 15.82 -13.95 3.64
C THR A 542 16.46 -13.96 5.02
N GLY A 543 15.66 -14.12 6.06
CA GLY A 543 16.10 -14.12 7.46
C GLY A 543 14.97 -13.75 8.41
N TRP A 544 15.16 -13.99 9.70
CA TRP A 544 14.20 -13.62 10.75
C TRP A 544 13.88 -12.13 10.78
N PRO A 545 14.85 -11.21 10.52
CA PRO A 545 14.54 -9.79 10.38
C PRO A 545 13.63 -9.49 9.19
N GLY A 546 13.81 -10.18 8.04
CA GLY A 546 12.93 -10.05 6.88
C GLY A 546 11.52 -10.57 7.14
N LEU A 547 11.39 -11.67 7.88
CA LEU A 547 10.09 -12.20 8.32
C LEU A 547 9.33 -11.16 9.17
N ARG A 548 10.01 -10.50 10.12
CA ARG A 548 9.40 -9.39 10.90
C ARG A 548 9.03 -8.19 10.03
N ALA A 549 9.92 -7.80 9.12
CA ALA A 549 9.65 -6.70 8.20
C ALA A 549 8.45 -6.98 7.29
N SER A 550 8.21 -8.24 6.92
CA SER A 550 7.05 -8.66 6.14
C SER A 550 5.71 -8.35 6.84
N LEU A 551 5.60 -8.66 8.13
CA LEU A 551 4.41 -8.33 8.92
C LEU A 551 4.25 -6.82 9.08
N ALA A 552 5.35 -6.11 9.35
CA ALA A 552 5.35 -4.65 9.48
C ALA A 552 4.82 -3.95 8.22
N LEU A 553 5.27 -4.40 7.04
CA LEU A 553 4.84 -3.87 5.74
C LEU A 553 3.34 -4.08 5.51
N VAL A 554 2.81 -5.28 5.76
CA VAL A 554 1.38 -5.58 5.57
C VAL A 554 0.51 -4.72 6.48
N LEU A 555 0.89 -4.58 7.76
CA LEU A 555 0.18 -3.72 8.72
C LEU A 555 0.23 -2.24 8.31
N GLY A 556 1.41 -1.73 7.96
CA GLY A 556 1.59 -0.33 7.57
C GLY A 556 0.84 0.04 6.29
N LEU A 557 0.91 -0.82 5.26
CA LEU A 557 0.19 -0.65 4.00
C LEU A 557 -1.33 -0.71 4.20
N GLY A 558 -1.82 -1.62 5.06
CA GLY A 558 -3.23 -1.69 5.43
C GLY A 558 -3.74 -0.38 6.03
N LEU A 559 -2.96 0.26 6.91
CA LEU A 559 -3.28 1.57 7.49
C LEU A 559 -3.15 2.75 6.50
N CYS A 560 -2.46 2.55 5.36
CA CYS A 560 -2.45 3.47 4.23
C CYS A 560 -3.58 3.21 3.21
N GLY A 561 -4.47 2.26 3.47
CA GLY A 561 -5.62 1.93 2.62
C GLY A 561 -5.33 0.89 1.54
N VAL A 562 -4.22 0.15 1.62
CA VAL A 562 -3.87 -0.95 0.71
C VAL A 562 -4.10 -2.29 1.41
N PRO A 563 -5.33 -2.84 1.41
CA PRO A 563 -5.70 -3.99 2.23
C PRO A 563 -5.21 -5.34 1.67
N TYR A 564 -4.94 -5.43 0.36
CA TYR A 564 -4.49 -6.65 -0.32
C TYR A 564 -2.97 -6.59 -0.53
N SER A 565 -2.24 -7.20 0.37
CA SER A 565 -0.78 -7.27 0.32
C SER A 565 -0.24 -8.53 1.02
N GLY A 566 1.01 -8.86 0.74
CA GLY A 566 1.73 -9.97 1.38
C GLY A 566 3.21 -9.94 1.04
N PRO A 567 4.06 -10.74 1.69
CA PRO A 567 5.49 -10.82 1.40
C PRO A 567 5.80 -11.82 0.29
N ASP A 568 7.05 -11.81 -0.19
CA ASP A 568 7.67 -12.96 -0.81
C ASP A 568 7.92 -14.01 0.27
N VAL A 569 7.05 -15.02 0.33
CA VAL A 569 7.08 -16.06 1.37
C VAL A 569 8.36 -16.90 1.23
N GLY A 570 9.14 -16.94 2.30
CA GLY A 570 10.45 -17.59 2.33
C GLY A 570 11.63 -16.63 2.11
N GLY A 571 11.35 -15.35 1.80
CA GLY A 571 12.35 -14.34 1.45
C GLY A 571 12.81 -14.43 0.00
N PHE A 572 13.22 -13.30 -0.57
CA PHE A 572 13.55 -13.19 -2.00
C PHE A 572 14.91 -13.78 -2.34
N ASP A 573 15.95 -13.51 -1.54
CA ASP A 573 17.33 -13.95 -1.81
C ASP A 573 17.73 -15.22 -1.04
N GLY A 574 18.88 -15.79 -1.34
CA GLY A 574 19.50 -16.87 -0.58
C GLY A 574 18.64 -18.09 -0.35
N SER A 575 18.91 -18.82 0.74
CA SER A 575 18.15 -20.03 1.12
C SER A 575 17.77 -19.96 2.60
N PRO A 576 16.48 -20.00 2.95
CA PRO A 576 16.07 -20.06 4.33
C PRO A 576 16.40 -21.42 4.95
N THR A 577 16.57 -21.46 6.28
CA THR A 577 16.55 -22.76 7.02
C THR A 577 15.14 -23.35 6.96
N PRO A 578 14.98 -24.67 7.16
CA PRO A 578 13.67 -25.32 7.19
C PRO A 578 12.68 -24.66 8.17
N GLU A 579 13.13 -24.34 9.39
CA GLU A 579 12.30 -23.64 10.37
C GLU A 579 11.87 -22.25 9.89
N LEU A 580 12.82 -21.43 9.42
CA LEU A 580 12.51 -20.07 8.94
C LEU A 580 11.53 -20.10 7.77
N PHE A 581 11.74 -21.03 6.81
CA PHE A 581 10.83 -21.20 5.68
C PHE A 581 9.42 -21.54 6.17
N LEU A 582 9.29 -22.54 7.08
CA LEU A 582 8.00 -22.97 7.59
C LEU A 582 7.29 -21.84 8.36
N ARG A 583 8.02 -21.12 9.24
CA ARG A 583 7.42 -19.99 9.99
C ARG A 583 6.97 -18.86 9.06
N TRP A 584 7.68 -18.62 7.96
CA TRP A 584 7.25 -17.64 6.94
C TRP A 584 6.02 -18.14 6.16
N TYR A 585 6.02 -19.42 5.82
CA TYR A 585 4.92 -20.08 5.13
C TYR A 585 3.65 -20.07 6.00
N GLN A 586 3.81 -20.36 7.28
CA GLN A 586 2.75 -20.26 8.27
C GLN A 586 2.21 -18.82 8.41
N LEU A 587 3.08 -17.81 8.52
CA LEU A 587 2.62 -16.40 8.52
C LEU A 587 1.86 -16.07 7.23
N GLY A 588 2.43 -16.40 6.08
CA GLY A 588 1.83 -16.14 4.77
C GLY A 588 0.41 -16.70 4.64
N ALA A 589 0.14 -17.88 5.23
CA ALA A 589 -1.18 -18.50 5.17
C ALA A 589 -2.29 -17.66 5.82
N TRP A 590 -1.95 -16.70 6.70
CA TRP A 590 -2.88 -15.78 7.36
C TRP A 590 -2.90 -14.37 6.76
N LEU A 591 -2.13 -14.13 5.69
CA LEU A 591 -2.08 -12.83 5.03
C LEU A 591 -2.96 -12.81 3.76
N PRO A 592 -3.44 -11.63 3.31
CA PRO A 592 -4.32 -11.53 2.15
C PRO A 592 -3.71 -12.12 0.87
N LEU A 593 -2.51 -11.70 0.50
CA LEU A 593 -1.73 -12.29 -0.59
C LEU A 593 -0.77 -13.32 -0.01
N PHE A 594 -0.96 -14.58 -0.40
CA PHE A 594 0.01 -15.64 -0.18
C PHE A 594 0.72 -15.94 -1.51
N ARG A 595 1.99 -15.63 -1.60
CA ARG A 595 2.82 -15.94 -2.76
C ARG A 595 4.24 -16.30 -2.32
N THR A 596 4.69 -17.51 -2.61
CA THR A 596 6.11 -17.84 -2.54
C THR A 596 6.83 -17.25 -3.74
N HIS A 597 7.99 -16.64 -3.53
CA HIS A 597 8.82 -16.09 -4.60
C HIS A 597 10.29 -16.01 -4.18
N ALA A 598 11.19 -16.18 -5.14
CA ALA A 598 12.62 -16.09 -4.91
C ALA A 598 13.39 -15.68 -6.17
N ALA A 599 14.57 -15.08 -5.98
CA ALA A 599 15.52 -14.74 -7.02
C ALA A 599 16.05 -15.98 -7.77
N ILE A 600 16.59 -15.76 -8.96
CA ILE A 600 17.08 -16.82 -9.86
C ILE A 600 18.21 -17.64 -9.23
N ASP A 601 19.08 -17.01 -8.44
CA ASP A 601 20.22 -17.62 -7.74
C ASP A 601 19.87 -18.08 -6.31
N ALA A 602 18.63 -17.88 -5.86
CA ALA A 602 18.15 -18.31 -4.55
C ALA A 602 17.73 -19.80 -4.55
N GLY A 603 17.69 -20.41 -3.35
CA GLY A 603 17.12 -21.75 -3.15
C GLY A 603 15.63 -21.79 -3.54
N ARG A 604 15.12 -22.99 -3.80
CA ARG A 604 13.72 -23.19 -4.13
C ARG A 604 12.81 -22.90 -2.92
N ARG A 605 11.54 -22.59 -3.19
CA ARG A 605 10.53 -22.31 -2.17
C ARG A 605 9.37 -23.31 -2.16
N GLU A 606 9.52 -24.43 -2.82
CA GLU A 606 8.57 -25.53 -2.75
C GLU A 606 8.72 -26.26 -1.39
N PRO A 607 7.64 -26.51 -0.63
CA PRO A 607 7.73 -27.08 0.72
C PRO A 607 8.47 -28.42 0.84
N TRP A 608 8.44 -29.23 -0.21
CA TRP A 608 9.13 -30.54 -0.24
C TRP A 608 10.66 -30.45 -0.33
N GLU A 609 11.22 -29.29 -0.67
CA GLU A 609 12.67 -29.06 -0.70
C GLU A 609 13.26 -28.97 0.72
N PHE A 610 12.41 -28.79 1.75
CA PHE A 610 12.80 -28.58 3.14
C PHE A 610 12.58 -29.79 4.05
N GLY A 611 12.21 -30.94 3.46
CA GLY A 611 12.02 -32.20 4.17
C GLY A 611 10.57 -32.52 4.53
N PRO A 612 10.30 -33.74 4.99
CA PRO A 612 8.95 -34.27 5.18
C PRO A 612 8.18 -33.55 6.29
N GLU A 613 8.82 -33.16 7.39
CA GLU A 613 8.18 -32.44 8.49
C GLU A 613 7.69 -31.05 8.04
N VAL A 614 8.52 -30.30 7.31
CA VAL A 614 8.14 -28.99 6.75
C VAL A 614 6.99 -29.15 5.75
N LEU A 615 7.04 -30.18 4.90
CA LEU A 615 5.98 -30.47 3.94
C LEU A 615 4.65 -30.77 4.64
N GLU A 616 4.65 -31.57 5.71
CA GLU A 616 3.45 -31.88 6.49
C GLU A 616 2.82 -30.63 7.09
N HIS A 617 3.64 -29.80 7.75
CA HIS A 617 3.15 -28.59 8.42
C HIS A 617 2.76 -27.49 7.42
N ALA A 618 3.44 -27.40 6.28
CA ALA A 618 3.06 -26.51 5.19
C ALA A 618 1.70 -26.90 4.60
N ARG A 619 1.46 -28.22 4.42
CA ARG A 619 0.15 -28.74 3.99
C ARG A 619 -0.95 -28.36 4.97
N ALA A 620 -0.72 -28.53 6.27
CA ALA A 620 -1.67 -28.16 7.30
C ALA A 620 -1.98 -26.64 7.27
N ALA A 621 -0.96 -25.79 7.10
CA ALA A 621 -1.13 -24.35 7.01
C ALA A 621 -1.96 -23.92 5.80
N LEU A 622 -1.73 -24.53 4.64
CA LEU A 622 -2.54 -24.24 3.45
C LEU A 622 -3.94 -24.83 3.52
N ALA A 623 -4.11 -26.00 4.12
CA ALA A 623 -5.43 -26.57 4.36
C ALA A 623 -6.30 -25.66 5.24
N GLU A 624 -5.70 -25.04 6.28
CA GLU A 624 -6.39 -24.06 7.11
C GLU A 624 -6.74 -22.79 6.35
N ARG A 625 -5.84 -22.29 5.49
CA ARG A 625 -6.14 -21.16 4.59
C ARG A 625 -7.31 -21.46 3.66
N GLU A 626 -7.32 -22.64 3.01
CA GLU A 626 -8.43 -23.04 2.14
C GLU A 626 -9.74 -23.23 2.92
N ARG A 627 -9.68 -23.75 4.13
CA ARG A 627 -10.84 -23.84 5.02
C ARG A 627 -11.42 -22.45 5.31
N LEU A 628 -10.57 -21.45 5.54
CA LEU A 628 -10.94 -20.05 5.79
C LEU A 628 -11.14 -19.20 4.52
N ARG A 629 -11.06 -19.78 3.33
CA ARG A 629 -11.25 -19.05 2.07
C ARG A 629 -12.53 -18.20 2.08
N PRO A 630 -13.71 -18.70 2.51
CA PRO A 630 -14.92 -17.90 2.58
C PRO A 630 -14.80 -16.70 3.53
N TYR A 631 -14.02 -16.82 4.60
CA TYR A 631 -13.74 -15.70 5.48
C TYR A 631 -12.84 -14.64 4.81
N PHE A 632 -11.81 -15.05 4.07
CA PHE A 632 -11.00 -14.13 3.26
C PHE A 632 -11.84 -13.42 2.19
N THR A 633 -12.77 -14.11 1.52
CA THR A 633 -13.73 -13.51 0.58
C THR A 633 -14.61 -12.46 1.26
N THR A 634 -15.11 -12.78 2.46
CA THR A 634 -15.86 -11.82 3.28
C THR A 634 -15.02 -10.57 3.62
N LEU A 635 -13.76 -10.76 4.06
CA LEU A 635 -12.85 -9.64 4.37
C LEU A 635 -12.52 -8.79 3.13
N ALA A 636 -12.38 -9.40 1.95
CA ALA A 636 -12.18 -8.68 0.69
C ALA A 636 -13.36 -7.76 0.36
N ARG A 637 -14.58 -8.25 0.51
CA ARG A 637 -15.80 -7.46 0.32
C ARG A 637 -15.91 -6.34 1.35
N LEU A 638 -15.65 -6.63 2.62
CA LEU A 638 -15.65 -5.61 3.67
C LEU A 638 -14.59 -4.53 3.43
N ALA A 639 -13.38 -4.91 2.98
CA ALA A 639 -12.35 -3.95 2.62
C ALA A 639 -12.82 -3.01 1.50
N ARG A 640 -13.45 -3.55 0.45
CA ARG A 640 -14.01 -2.74 -0.62
C ARG A 640 -15.11 -1.78 -0.15
N MET A 641 -15.94 -2.19 0.78
CA MET A 641 -17.08 -1.39 1.26
C MET A 641 -16.68 -0.36 2.30
N THR A 642 -15.73 -0.70 3.14
CA THR A 642 -15.42 0.09 4.34
C THR A 642 -13.99 0.63 4.39
N GLY A 643 -13.11 0.21 3.48
CA GLY A 643 -11.68 0.50 3.54
C GLY A 643 -10.93 -0.24 4.65
N ALA A 644 -11.61 -1.01 5.51
CA ALA A 644 -10.96 -1.72 6.60
C ALA A 644 -10.04 -2.84 6.08
N PRO A 645 -8.77 -2.93 6.51
CA PRO A 645 -7.85 -3.94 6.04
C PRO A 645 -8.21 -5.33 6.57
N PHE A 646 -7.73 -6.39 5.89
CA PHE A 646 -7.84 -7.76 6.36
C PHE A 646 -7.02 -7.94 7.66
N VAL A 647 -5.78 -7.48 7.61
CA VAL A 647 -4.79 -7.55 8.69
C VAL A 647 -4.80 -6.23 9.44
N ARG A 648 -5.10 -6.29 10.75
CA ARG A 648 -5.33 -5.11 11.59
C ARG A 648 -4.40 -5.15 12.81
N PRO A 649 -3.89 -4.00 13.26
CA PRO A 649 -3.17 -3.93 14.53
C PRO A 649 -4.04 -4.38 15.70
N LEU A 650 -3.44 -4.89 16.78
CA LEU A 650 -4.20 -5.36 17.96
C LEU A 650 -5.05 -4.27 18.62
N TRP A 651 -4.63 -3.00 18.51
CA TRP A 651 -5.37 -1.84 19.02
C TRP A 651 -6.59 -1.43 18.17
N TRP A 652 -6.85 -2.07 17.02
CA TRP A 652 -7.90 -1.67 16.07
C TRP A 652 -9.27 -1.43 16.69
N GLY A 653 -9.72 -2.31 17.57
CA GLY A 653 -11.02 -2.19 18.26
C GLY A 653 -10.96 -1.51 19.63
N THR A 654 -9.76 -1.23 20.13
CA THR A 654 -9.51 -0.63 21.45
C THR A 654 -8.31 0.31 21.39
N PRO A 655 -8.39 1.38 20.58
CA PRO A 655 -7.27 2.30 20.37
C PRO A 655 -6.86 3.05 21.64
N GLU A 656 -7.69 3.06 22.67
CA GLU A 656 -7.40 3.61 24.00
C GLU A 656 -6.47 2.71 24.82
N ASP A 657 -6.28 1.43 24.46
CA ASP A 657 -5.31 0.56 25.14
C ASP A 657 -3.89 0.86 24.64
N ARG A 658 -3.20 1.71 25.39
CA ARG A 658 -1.84 2.18 25.06
C ARG A 658 -0.84 1.05 24.87
N VAL A 659 -0.97 -0.04 25.63
CA VAL A 659 -0.05 -1.19 25.53
C VAL A 659 -0.22 -1.91 24.18
N LEU A 660 -1.44 -1.98 23.66
CA LEU A 660 -1.70 -2.59 22.35
C LEU A 660 -1.14 -1.76 21.21
N ARG A 661 -1.02 -0.42 21.36
CA ARG A 661 -0.42 0.44 20.34
C ARG A 661 1.04 0.11 20.05
N ASP A 662 1.72 -0.54 21.02
CA ASP A 662 3.13 -0.92 20.93
C ASP A 662 3.32 -2.39 20.52
N CYS A 663 2.23 -3.16 20.30
CA CYS A 663 2.29 -4.53 19.84
C CYS A 663 2.51 -4.61 18.33
N GLU A 664 3.66 -5.15 17.91
CA GLU A 664 4.10 -5.21 16.51
C GLU A 664 4.29 -6.64 15.99
N ASP A 665 4.04 -7.65 16.83
CA ASP A 665 4.40 -9.04 16.59
C ASP A 665 3.18 -10.00 16.54
N ALA A 666 1.98 -9.43 16.55
CA ALA A 666 0.71 -10.12 16.38
C ALA A 666 -0.31 -9.18 15.72
N PHE A 667 -1.36 -9.73 15.16
CA PHE A 667 -2.37 -8.96 14.42
C PHE A 667 -3.76 -9.59 14.55
N LEU A 668 -4.78 -8.81 14.21
CA LEU A 668 -6.13 -9.29 14.00
C LEU A 668 -6.34 -9.59 12.52
N LEU A 669 -6.88 -10.76 12.19
CA LEU A 669 -7.44 -11.05 10.86
C LEU A 669 -8.95 -10.80 10.94
N GLY A 670 -9.39 -9.70 10.32
CA GLY A 670 -10.71 -9.15 10.57
C GLY A 670 -10.90 -8.76 12.04
N ASP A 671 -12.12 -8.93 12.55
CA ASP A 671 -12.46 -8.68 13.97
C ASP A 671 -12.48 -9.96 14.82
N ALA A 672 -12.40 -11.12 14.17
CA ALA A 672 -12.70 -12.40 14.77
C ALA A 672 -11.49 -13.20 15.24
N LEU A 673 -10.36 -13.10 14.55
CA LEU A 673 -9.18 -13.91 14.81
C LEU A 673 -7.98 -13.06 15.20
N LEU A 674 -7.26 -13.46 16.25
CA LEU A 674 -5.96 -12.91 16.62
C LEU A 674 -4.89 -13.95 16.24
N VAL A 675 -3.96 -13.55 15.41
CA VAL A 675 -2.86 -14.38 14.91
C VAL A 675 -1.55 -13.93 15.53
N ALA A 676 -0.82 -14.85 16.15
CA ALA A 676 0.44 -14.58 16.82
C ALA A 676 1.59 -15.39 16.19
N PRO A 677 2.16 -14.94 15.04
CA PRO A 677 3.20 -15.68 14.35
C PRO A 677 4.48 -15.80 15.18
N VAL A 678 5.23 -16.87 14.94
CA VAL A 678 6.56 -17.05 15.53
C VAL A 678 7.58 -16.30 14.68
N LEU A 679 8.21 -15.30 15.26
CA LEU A 679 9.13 -14.38 14.59
C LEU A 679 10.58 -14.48 15.07
N THR A 680 10.89 -15.53 15.84
CA THR A 680 12.21 -15.77 16.43
C THR A 680 12.57 -17.25 16.33
N ALA A 681 13.82 -17.54 15.99
CA ALA A 681 14.33 -18.91 15.84
C ALA A 681 14.19 -19.72 17.15
N GLY A 682 13.81 -20.98 16.99
CA GLY A 682 13.73 -21.95 18.11
C GLY A 682 12.65 -21.65 19.15
N ALA A 683 11.77 -20.68 18.89
CA ALA A 683 10.70 -20.37 19.83
C ALA A 683 9.54 -21.37 19.68
N ASP A 684 9.22 -22.04 20.77
CA ASP A 684 8.09 -22.98 20.93
C ASP A 684 6.92 -22.40 21.74
N ARG A 685 7.06 -21.15 22.18
CA ARG A 685 6.05 -20.39 22.93
C ARG A 685 5.99 -18.95 22.47
N ARG A 686 4.81 -18.35 22.61
CA ARG A 686 4.55 -16.93 22.30
C ARG A 686 3.86 -16.25 23.47
N ALA A 687 4.48 -15.19 23.98
CA ALA A 687 3.80 -14.22 24.82
C ALA A 687 2.95 -13.31 23.92
N VAL A 688 1.66 -13.23 24.20
CA VAL A 688 0.69 -12.47 23.40
C VAL A 688 -0.12 -11.55 24.30
N ARG A 689 -0.20 -10.28 23.91
CA ARG A 689 -1.10 -9.33 24.57
C ARG A 689 -2.49 -9.46 23.99
N LEU A 690 -3.48 -9.70 24.85
CA LEU A 690 -4.88 -9.85 24.44
C LEU A 690 -5.61 -8.52 24.55
N PRO A 691 -6.36 -8.12 23.51
CA PRO A 691 -7.38 -7.09 23.65
C PRO A 691 -8.50 -7.52 24.61
N ARG A 692 -9.26 -6.55 25.12
CA ARG A 692 -10.40 -6.80 26.00
C ARG A 692 -11.37 -7.83 25.42
N GLY A 693 -11.80 -8.79 26.25
CA GLY A 693 -12.78 -9.82 25.94
C GLY A 693 -12.23 -11.22 26.10
N ARG A 694 -13.10 -12.23 25.87
CA ARG A 694 -12.73 -13.63 25.90
C ARG A 694 -12.24 -14.10 24.54
N TRP A 695 -11.17 -14.89 24.57
CA TRP A 695 -10.51 -15.46 23.40
C TRP A 695 -10.32 -16.96 23.58
N TYR A 696 -10.49 -17.74 22.54
CA TYR A 696 -10.30 -19.19 22.55
C TYR A 696 -9.13 -19.58 21.65
N ASP A 697 -8.19 -20.36 22.15
CA ASP A 697 -7.17 -21.00 21.30
C ASP A 697 -7.87 -21.94 20.32
N THR A 698 -7.71 -21.71 19.03
CA THR A 698 -8.41 -22.44 17.97
C THR A 698 -8.03 -23.91 17.89
N ALA A 699 -6.85 -24.29 18.37
CA ALA A 699 -6.36 -25.66 18.36
C ALA A 699 -6.80 -26.45 19.62
N THR A 700 -6.82 -25.80 20.79
CA THR A 700 -7.09 -26.49 22.07
C THR A 700 -8.48 -26.23 22.61
N GLY A 701 -9.17 -25.18 22.15
CA GLY A 701 -10.44 -24.71 22.71
C GLY A 701 -10.29 -24.00 24.06
N ARG A 702 -9.08 -23.85 24.61
CA ARG A 702 -8.84 -23.20 25.90
C ARG A 702 -9.20 -21.72 25.83
N ALA A 703 -9.94 -21.24 26.83
CA ALA A 703 -10.34 -19.84 26.94
C ALA A 703 -9.32 -19.02 27.73
N TYR A 704 -9.17 -17.75 27.27
CA TYR A 704 -8.35 -16.73 27.91
C TYR A 704 -9.14 -15.44 28.03
N GLU A 705 -8.93 -14.69 29.11
CA GLU A 705 -9.59 -13.38 29.31
C GLU A 705 -8.59 -12.23 29.07
N GLY A 706 -8.97 -11.27 28.25
CA GLY A 706 -8.29 -10.00 28.08
C GLY A 706 -9.05 -8.82 28.72
N PRO A 707 -8.39 -7.68 29.00
CA PRO A 707 -7.00 -7.37 28.63
C PRO A 707 -5.98 -8.11 29.53
N GLY A 708 -4.87 -8.49 28.95
CA GLY A 708 -3.81 -9.20 29.70
C GLY A 708 -2.77 -9.80 28.76
N GLN A 709 -1.73 -10.37 29.33
CA GLN A 709 -0.72 -11.12 28.59
C GLN A 709 -0.87 -12.60 28.89
N VAL A 710 -0.81 -13.43 27.85
CA VAL A 710 -0.87 -14.89 27.95
C VAL A 710 0.34 -15.51 27.26
N LEU A 711 0.76 -16.65 27.73
CA LEU A 711 1.79 -17.47 27.11
C LEU A 711 1.11 -18.61 26.36
N LEU A 712 1.27 -18.67 25.06
CA LEU A 712 0.70 -19.68 24.18
C LEU A 712 1.77 -20.64 23.70
N ASP A 713 1.45 -21.94 23.61
CA ASP A 713 2.31 -22.92 22.96
C ASP A 713 2.34 -22.68 21.45
N ALA A 714 3.53 -22.64 20.89
CA ALA A 714 3.78 -22.35 19.48
C ALA A 714 4.68 -23.42 18.84
N PRO A 715 4.27 -24.71 18.88
CA PRO A 715 5.07 -25.79 18.31
C PRO A 715 5.32 -25.54 16.82
N LEU A 716 6.31 -26.23 16.24
CA LEU A 716 6.66 -26.06 14.83
C LEU A 716 5.47 -26.35 13.90
N SER A 717 4.54 -27.20 14.34
CA SER A 717 3.37 -27.63 13.56
C SER A 717 2.32 -26.53 13.32
N ARG A 718 2.33 -25.41 14.07
CA ARG A 718 1.26 -24.39 13.96
C ARG A 718 1.67 -22.99 14.40
N VAL A 719 0.90 -22.01 13.95
CA VAL A 719 0.86 -20.65 14.50
C VAL A 719 -0.23 -20.61 15.60
N PRO A 720 0.03 -20.01 16.77
CA PRO A 720 -1.03 -19.72 17.73
C PRO A 720 -2.06 -18.75 17.14
N VAL A 721 -3.31 -19.16 17.15
CA VAL A 721 -4.45 -18.36 16.71
C VAL A 721 -5.54 -18.41 17.75
N LEU A 722 -6.06 -17.25 18.11
CA LEU A 722 -7.15 -17.12 19.05
C LEU A 722 -8.40 -16.59 18.35
N ALA A 723 -9.53 -17.23 18.57
CA ALA A 723 -10.83 -16.75 18.11
C ALA A 723 -11.56 -15.98 19.21
N ARG A 724 -12.18 -14.86 18.84
CA ARG A 724 -12.97 -14.04 19.74
C ARG A 724 -14.25 -14.78 20.16
N ALA A 725 -14.60 -14.71 21.42
CA ALA A 725 -15.88 -15.26 21.90
C ALA A 725 -17.06 -14.62 21.19
N GLY A 726 -17.99 -15.44 20.72
CA GLY A 726 -19.15 -15.02 19.94
C GLY A 726 -18.88 -14.83 18.44
N ALA A 727 -17.65 -14.97 17.97
CA ALA A 727 -17.35 -14.83 16.54
C ALA A 727 -18.09 -15.89 15.70
N VAL A 728 -18.65 -15.44 14.58
CA VAL A 728 -19.25 -16.28 13.53
C VAL A 728 -18.41 -16.12 12.26
N LEU A 729 -17.80 -17.21 11.82
CA LEU A 729 -16.88 -17.24 10.68
C LEU A 729 -17.46 -18.05 9.53
N ALA A 730 -17.40 -17.54 8.32
CA ALA A 730 -17.61 -18.33 7.13
C ALA A 730 -16.43 -19.26 6.89
N VAL A 731 -16.67 -20.56 6.75
CA VAL A 731 -15.62 -21.57 6.50
C VAL A 731 -16.08 -22.57 5.44
N ARG A 732 -15.15 -23.32 4.86
CA ARG A 732 -15.49 -24.55 4.13
C ARG A 732 -15.69 -25.68 5.12
N GLY A 733 -16.85 -26.36 5.01
CA GLY A 733 -17.15 -27.59 5.75
C GLY A 733 -16.24 -28.76 5.31
N GLN A 734 -16.43 -29.90 5.96
CA GLN A 734 -15.68 -31.13 5.62
C GLN A 734 -16.03 -31.68 4.22
N ASP A 735 -17.25 -31.40 3.77
CA ASP A 735 -17.77 -31.70 2.43
C ASP A 735 -17.33 -30.69 1.36
N GLY A 736 -16.58 -29.67 1.73
CA GLY A 736 -16.19 -28.56 0.85
C GLY A 736 -17.21 -27.45 0.71
N GLU A 737 -18.42 -27.63 1.24
CA GLU A 737 -19.52 -26.67 1.16
C GLU A 737 -19.37 -25.53 2.22
N PRO A 738 -19.99 -24.36 2.01
CA PRO A 738 -20.01 -23.28 2.98
C PRO A 738 -20.67 -23.68 4.30
N ALA A 739 -20.01 -23.33 5.42
CA ALA A 739 -20.50 -23.57 6.76
C ALA A 739 -20.12 -22.40 7.70
N LEU A 740 -20.74 -22.37 8.87
CA LEU A 740 -20.42 -21.41 9.94
C LEU A 740 -19.63 -22.09 11.06
N GLU A 741 -18.48 -21.56 11.37
CA GLU A 741 -17.78 -21.86 12.61
C GLU A 741 -18.06 -20.77 13.64
N VAL A 742 -18.58 -21.17 14.81
CA VAL A 742 -19.06 -20.26 15.83
C VAL A 742 -18.36 -20.55 17.15
N TRP A 743 -17.67 -19.55 17.69
CA TRP A 743 -17.01 -19.62 18.97
C TRP A 743 -17.94 -19.16 20.09
N ALA A 744 -18.12 -20.00 21.08
CA ALA A 744 -19.11 -19.78 22.13
C ALA A 744 -19.06 -18.34 22.69
N PRO A 745 -20.17 -17.60 22.69
CA PRO A 745 -20.18 -16.26 23.25
C PRO A 745 -20.05 -16.33 24.80
N ALA A 746 -19.50 -15.27 25.39
CA ALA A 746 -19.51 -15.15 26.85
C ALA A 746 -20.94 -15.02 27.37
N ALA A 747 -21.20 -15.52 28.58
CA ALA A 747 -22.51 -15.46 29.19
C ALA A 747 -23.07 -14.03 29.23
N GLY A 748 -24.31 -13.86 28.82
CA GLY A 748 -24.96 -12.55 28.75
C GLY A 748 -24.45 -11.63 27.65
N ARG A 749 -23.64 -12.12 26.69
CA ARG A 749 -23.15 -11.35 25.55
C ARG A 749 -23.70 -11.91 24.24
N THR A 750 -23.94 -11.01 23.30
CA THR A 750 -24.23 -11.36 21.90
C THR A 750 -22.96 -11.17 21.10
N GLY A 751 -22.61 -12.21 20.34
CA GLY A 751 -21.56 -12.15 19.33
C GLY A 751 -22.17 -12.10 17.94
N GLY A 752 -21.34 -12.21 16.90
CA GLY A 752 -21.81 -12.27 15.51
C GLY A 752 -20.70 -12.23 14.49
N GLY A 753 -21.10 -12.17 13.24
CA GLY A 753 -20.22 -12.05 12.09
C GLY A 753 -20.97 -11.68 10.83
N LEU A 754 -20.21 -11.29 9.82
CA LEU A 754 -20.69 -11.08 8.46
C LEU A 754 -20.19 -12.21 7.58
N VAL A 755 -21.02 -12.63 6.65
CA VAL A 755 -20.71 -13.67 5.67
C VAL A 755 -21.08 -13.16 4.29
N VAL A 756 -20.14 -13.25 3.39
CA VAL A 756 -20.36 -12.99 1.97
C VAL A 756 -20.21 -14.29 1.23
N ARG A 757 -21.23 -14.70 0.50
CA ARG A 757 -21.13 -15.88 -0.35
C ARG A 757 -20.22 -15.60 -1.53
N ASP A 758 -19.42 -16.60 -1.89
CA ASP A 758 -18.53 -16.50 -3.03
C ASP A 758 -19.34 -16.37 -4.33
N THR A 759 -18.93 -15.39 -5.15
CA THR A 759 -19.49 -15.16 -6.50
C THR A 759 -18.48 -15.48 -7.59
N GLY A 760 -17.40 -16.22 -7.28
CA GLY A 760 -16.33 -16.55 -8.22
C GLY A 760 -15.50 -15.33 -8.62
N ASP A 761 -15.18 -15.20 -9.90
CA ASP A 761 -14.28 -14.17 -10.43
C ASP A 761 -15.03 -12.98 -11.09
N GLY A 762 -16.35 -13.05 -11.15
CA GLY A 762 -17.22 -12.03 -11.78
C GLY A 762 -17.56 -10.84 -10.89
N TRP A 763 -18.37 -9.93 -11.42
CA TRP A 763 -18.81 -8.71 -10.74
C TRP A 763 -20.14 -8.86 -10.00
N GLU A 764 -20.71 -10.03 -9.95
CA GLU A 764 -21.96 -10.27 -9.25
C GLU A 764 -21.93 -9.75 -7.83
N THR A 765 -23.03 -9.14 -7.42
CA THR A 765 -23.16 -8.59 -6.08
C THR A 765 -23.55 -9.72 -5.14
N ALA A 766 -22.63 -10.16 -4.29
CA ALA A 766 -22.96 -11.09 -3.24
C ALA A 766 -23.79 -10.42 -2.15
N GLU A 767 -24.81 -11.11 -1.68
CA GLU A 767 -25.55 -10.71 -0.49
C GLU A 767 -24.63 -10.79 0.74
N ILE A 768 -24.75 -9.80 1.63
CA ILE A 768 -24.06 -9.81 2.92
C ILE A 768 -25.01 -10.32 3.97
N GLU A 769 -24.79 -11.53 4.39
CA GLU A 769 -25.55 -12.13 5.48
C GLU A 769 -24.94 -11.71 6.83
N ARG A 770 -25.80 -11.23 7.71
CA ARG A 770 -25.42 -10.90 9.08
C ARG A 770 -25.86 -12.02 10.00
N TYR A 771 -24.97 -12.49 10.86
CA TYR A 771 -25.27 -13.51 11.86
C TYR A 771 -25.05 -12.96 13.26
N GLN A 772 -25.88 -13.45 14.21
CA GLN A 772 -25.65 -13.25 15.62
C GLN A 772 -25.54 -14.60 16.33
N SER A 773 -24.80 -14.62 17.43
CA SER A 773 -24.64 -15.77 18.30
C SER A 773 -24.89 -15.38 19.75
N ARG A 774 -25.58 -16.21 20.51
CA ARG A 774 -25.86 -16.00 21.94
C ARG A 774 -25.95 -17.32 22.68
N LEU A 775 -25.69 -17.28 23.98
CA LEU A 775 -25.85 -18.43 24.86
C LEU A 775 -27.23 -18.42 25.51
N VAL A 776 -28.06 -19.40 25.21
CA VAL A 776 -29.41 -19.57 25.76
C VAL A 776 -29.49 -20.95 26.43
N ASP A 777 -29.79 -21.02 27.70
CA ASP A 777 -29.89 -22.26 28.46
C ASP A 777 -28.70 -23.22 28.28
N GLY A 778 -27.47 -22.66 28.27
CA GLY A 778 -26.23 -23.40 28.09
C GLY A 778 -25.96 -23.87 26.65
N ARG A 779 -26.79 -23.49 25.68
CA ARG A 779 -26.61 -23.82 24.25
C ARG A 779 -26.30 -22.56 23.43
N VAL A 780 -25.43 -22.69 22.48
CA VAL A 780 -25.15 -21.61 21.51
C VAL A 780 -26.23 -21.62 20.45
N VAL A 781 -26.96 -20.51 20.37
CA VAL A 781 -27.98 -20.24 19.35
C VAL A 781 -27.36 -19.30 18.34
N VAL A 782 -27.49 -19.65 17.04
CA VAL A 782 -26.98 -18.87 15.90
C VAL A 782 -28.13 -18.56 14.97
N GLU A 783 -28.30 -17.29 14.68
CA GLU A 783 -29.41 -16.78 13.86
C GLU A 783 -28.89 -15.83 12.78
N ARG A 784 -29.54 -15.87 11.62
CA ARG A 784 -29.36 -14.85 10.58
C ARG A 784 -30.23 -13.64 10.93
N VAL A 785 -29.63 -12.46 10.90
CA VAL A 785 -30.33 -11.19 11.13
C VAL A 785 -30.79 -10.64 9.79
N THR A 786 -32.10 -10.44 9.63
CA THR A 786 -32.75 -9.86 8.46
C THR A 786 -33.43 -8.56 8.84
N ASP A 787 -33.96 -7.83 7.85
CA ASP A 787 -34.73 -6.60 8.09
C ASP A 787 -36.03 -6.86 8.86
N ASP A 788 -36.60 -8.06 8.72
CA ASP A 788 -37.82 -8.49 9.39
C ASP A 788 -37.61 -9.15 10.76
N GLY A 789 -36.34 -9.31 11.18
CA GLY A 789 -36.03 -9.93 12.47
C GLY A 789 -34.84 -10.92 12.42
N VAL A 790 -35.05 -12.09 13.01
CA VAL A 790 -34.03 -13.16 13.06
C VAL A 790 -34.60 -14.47 12.55
N GLU A 791 -33.80 -15.20 11.80
CA GLU A 791 -34.14 -16.49 11.21
C GLU A 791 -33.13 -17.56 11.62
N ALA A 792 -33.42 -18.83 11.37
CA ALA A 792 -32.42 -19.89 11.48
C ALA A 792 -31.21 -19.62 10.59
N ALA A 793 -30.04 -20.09 11.01
CA ALA A 793 -28.77 -19.77 10.35
C ALA A 793 -28.71 -20.10 8.83
N GLY A 794 -29.48 -21.06 8.34
CA GLY A 794 -29.55 -21.43 6.93
C GLY A 794 -28.29 -22.13 6.39
N LEU A 795 -27.21 -22.18 7.16
CA LEU A 795 -25.96 -22.88 6.86
C LEU A 795 -25.65 -23.88 8.00
N PRO A 796 -24.92 -24.96 7.73
CA PRO A 796 -24.40 -25.85 8.78
C PRO A 796 -23.58 -25.07 9.80
N VAL A 797 -23.85 -25.29 11.10
CA VAL A 797 -23.20 -24.58 12.20
C VAL A 797 -22.33 -25.54 12.99
N ARG A 798 -21.05 -25.19 13.16
CA ARG A 798 -20.10 -25.88 14.02
C ARG A 798 -19.73 -25.01 15.22
N VAL A 799 -20.18 -25.37 16.40
CA VAL A 799 -19.87 -24.65 17.64
C VAL A 799 -18.51 -25.12 18.21
N ARG A 800 -17.72 -24.16 18.69
CA ARG A 800 -16.43 -24.34 19.34
C ARG A 800 -16.37 -23.60 20.68
N GLY A 801 -15.46 -24.00 21.56
CA GLY A 801 -15.22 -23.31 22.83
C GLY A 801 -16.33 -23.48 23.88
N MET A 802 -17.07 -24.60 23.81
CA MET A 802 -18.10 -24.97 24.80
C MET A 802 -17.46 -25.60 26.03
#